data_c37274000a37acc70d352cb09bd27621
#
_entry.id   c37274000a37acc70d352cb09bd27621
#
_cell.length_a   1.000
_cell.length_b   1.000
_cell.length_c   1.000
_cell.angle_alpha   90.00
_cell.angle_beta   90.00
_cell.angle_gamma   90.00
#
_symmetry.space_group_name_H-M   'P 1'
#
loop_
_entity.id
_entity.type
_entity.pdbx_description
1 polymer ?
#
loop_
_entity_poly.entity_id
_entity_poly.type
_entity_poly.pdbx_seq_one_letter_code
_entity_poly.pdbx_strand_id
1 'polypeptide(L)'
;MMKTIKKTYLSIEEIISLPTLSSTNISDDGKNVAFVKKTADWKDNTYRNHVWIYEKDKKQSYPLSNGDIDSTHPLWSPDAKCIAYLSPVGDGKNQIFVKSLDGYSEVQITDEKEGISTFKWDPAGKGFYYVAQSKECEEIKKRKELYGDFHHVSKEHQNNCLYYIEIEKVIQSDTDEHENRVVYRLTDGKDFHIHEFDISNDGKKVVFMATPSSNMADYINGDLYILHIKAGELQKLNVDKLLGGSVCFSPEGSKICYSASIRERDYYRNYIQDSTLGIYDIHNGEVIQPLTDFDSTVMPLQWTAKGILIRWQNKTNYLIGLLLAEDGTVEILSEKVDGFIMDASITKDGKHISYNKARTNETFEIYLDDKKITDENSFFKGKLKSNREIISWKSSDGLEIEGVLSTPVEFDTNKKYPLLVVIHGGPAWASFPIFSDCFNEKYPIEQFIEKGFIVLEPNYRGSSGYGNEFLKANYRKQGIADYDDVISGVDELVEKGMVDKDRVGVMGWSNGGYVSAFCSTFSSRFKAISVGGGITNWSTHYVNTDIPYFIRMYLGNTPWNDPEIYTKTSPMTYIESACTPTLIQHGEKDARIPITNAYDLYQGLMDMEVDTELIIFKGMAYSPNQPGMNVAIMKQNLMWFSHYILGESMEGFRTL
;
A
#
# COMPACT_ATOMS: atom_id res chain seq x y z
N MET A 1 12.57 19.79 -44.69
CA MET A 1 11.42 19.95 -43.81
C MET A 1 11.48 18.82 -42.77
N MET A 2 11.92 19.12 -41.56
CA MET A 2 11.76 18.19 -40.44
C MET A 2 10.25 18.05 -40.18
N LYS A 3 9.70 16.84 -40.37
CA LYS A 3 8.34 16.53 -39.91
C LYS A 3 8.35 16.75 -38.40
N THR A 4 7.65 17.76 -37.91
CA THR A 4 7.38 17.94 -36.49
C THR A 4 6.58 16.72 -36.05
N ILE A 5 7.21 15.79 -35.32
CA ILE A 5 6.53 14.62 -34.74
C ILE A 5 5.54 15.22 -33.73
N LYS A 6 4.23 15.09 -33.99
CA LYS A 6 3.21 15.50 -33.04
C LYS A 6 3.35 14.63 -31.80
N LYS A 7 3.67 15.24 -30.67
CA LYS A 7 3.72 14.51 -29.39
C LYS A 7 2.32 14.03 -29.01
N THR A 8 2.20 12.84 -28.46
CA THR A 8 0.97 12.22 -27.98
C THR A 8 1.09 11.90 -26.48
N TYR A 9 -0.02 11.82 -25.78
CA TYR A 9 -0.04 11.23 -24.44
C TYR A 9 0.31 9.74 -24.49
N LEU A 10 0.64 9.15 -23.36
CA LEU A 10 0.81 7.69 -23.24
C LEU A 10 -0.53 7.00 -23.45
N SER A 11 -0.56 5.85 -24.11
CA SER A 11 -1.74 4.99 -24.13
C SER A 11 -1.96 4.29 -22.77
N ILE A 12 -3.14 3.69 -22.57
CA ILE A 12 -3.41 2.91 -21.35
C ILE A 12 -2.41 1.76 -21.21
N GLU A 13 -2.12 1.05 -22.30
CA GLU A 13 -1.16 -0.05 -22.31
C GLU A 13 0.27 0.43 -22.00
N GLU A 14 0.66 1.60 -22.49
CA GLU A 14 1.94 2.22 -22.16
C GLU A 14 2.02 2.60 -20.67
N ILE A 15 0.94 3.14 -20.08
CA ILE A 15 0.87 3.47 -18.64
C ILE A 15 1.01 2.20 -17.79
N ILE A 16 0.27 1.15 -18.12
CA ILE A 16 0.33 -0.15 -17.43
C ILE A 16 1.70 -0.82 -17.60
N SER A 17 2.44 -0.49 -18.65
CA SER A 17 3.79 -1.00 -18.93
C SER A 17 4.89 -0.20 -18.21
N LEU A 18 4.59 0.92 -17.55
CA LEU A 18 5.58 1.69 -16.81
C LEU A 18 6.19 0.84 -15.70
N PRO A 19 7.53 0.73 -15.63
CA PRO A 19 8.18 0.03 -14.55
C PRO A 19 7.95 0.72 -13.20
N THR A 20 7.74 -0.08 -12.16
CA THR A 20 7.69 0.42 -10.77
C THR A 20 8.93 -0.07 -10.02
N LEU A 21 9.60 0.84 -9.31
CA LEU A 21 10.81 0.55 -8.53
C LEU A 21 10.49 0.58 -7.03
N SER A 22 10.90 -0.47 -6.31
CA SER A 22 10.64 -0.63 -4.88
C SER A 22 11.73 -1.42 -4.16
N SER A 23 11.60 -1.59 -2.85
CA SER A 23 12.42 -2.47 -2.01
C SER A 23 13.91 -2.20 -2.16
N THR A 24 14.31 -0.91 -2.08
CA THR A 24 15.73 -0.55 -2.17
C THR A 24 16.49 -1.01 -0.93
N ASN A 25 17.67 -1.59 -1.12
CA ASN A 25 18.57 -2.03 -0.07
C ASN A 25 20.02 -1.74 -0.44
N ILE A 26 20.72 -0.97 0.42
CA ILE A 26 22.13 -0.60 0.21
C ILE A 26 23.06 -1.58 0.90
N SER A 27 24.19 -1.94 0.26
CA SER A 27 25.23 -2.71 0.91
C SER A 27 25.94 -1.89 2.01
N ASP A 28 26.37 -2.54 3.11
CA ASP A 28 26.99 -1.84 4.25
C ASP A 28 28.29 -1.10 3.91
N ASP A 29 28.94 -1.45 2.80
CA ASP A 29 30.13 -0.73 2.29
C ASP A 29 29.75 0.52 1.44
N GLY A 30 28.45 0.79 1.23
CA GLY A 30 27.93 1.93 0.46
C GLY A 30 28.18 1.89 -1.03
N LYS A 31 28.56 0.71 -1.60
CA LYS A 31 28.97 0.59 -3.00
C LYS A 31 27.88 0.07 -3.92
N ASN A 32 26.96 -0.72 -3.40
CA ASN A 32 25.98 -1.40 -4.22
C ASN A 32 24.56 -1.14 -3.70
N VAL A 33 23.61 -1.06 -4.61
CA VAL A 33 22.19 -0.94 -4.30
C VAL A 33 21.42 -2.05 -4.98
N ALA A 34 20.68 -2.84 -4.20
CA ALA A 34 19.69 -3.77 -4.72
C ALA A 34 18.32 -3.12 -4.69
N PHE A 35 17.47 -3.41 -5.66
CA PHE A 35 16.10 -2.93 -5.73
C PHE A 35 15.22 -3.88 -6.55
N VAL A 36 13.91 -3.79 -6.39
CA VAL A 36 12.96 -4.56 -7.20
C VAL A 36 12.42 -3.68 -8.32
N LYS A 37 12.41 -4.23 -9.54
CA LYS A 37 11.76 -3.65 -10.71
C LYS A 37 10.58 -4.53 -11.12
N LYS A 38 9.36 -3.99 -10.99
CA LYS A 38 8.10 -4.60 -11.46
C LYS A 38 7.84 -4.15 -12.89
N THR A 39 7.51 -5.09 -13.78
CA THR A 39 7.15 -4.84 -15.19
C THR A 39 5.93 -5.66 -15.59
N ALA A 40 5.16 -5.19 -16.57
CA ALA A 40 4.08 -5.97 -17.15
C ALA A 40 4.61 -7.00 -18.16
N ASP A 41 4.23 -8.25 -17.99
CA ASP A 41 4.43 -9.32 -18.97
C ASP A 41 3.09 -9.54 -19.71
N TRP A 42 3.02 -8.97 -20.90
CA TRP A 42 1.80 -9.05 -21.74
C TRP A 42 1.55 -10.44 -22.33
N LYS A 43 2.59 -11.25 -22.47
CA LYS A 43 2.47 -12.61 -23.04
C LYS A 43 1.68 -13.51 -22.07
N ASP A 44 2.03 -13.46 -20.80
CA ASP A 44 1.44 -14.27 -19.75
C ASP A 44 0.34 -13.51 -18.98
N ASN A 45 0.08 -12.25 -19.36
CA ASN A 45 -0.87 -11.35 -18.70
C ASN A 45 -0.65 -11.27 -17.19
N THR A 46 0.59 -11.08 -16.77
CA THR A 46 0.99 -10.99 -15.37
C THR A 46 2.00 -9.86 -15.15
N TYR A 47 2.21 -9.47 -13.91
CA TYR A 47 3.34 -8.62 -13.54
C TYR A 47 4.51 -9.49 -13.12
N ARG A 48 5.74 -9.09 -13.48
CA ARG A 48 6.98 -9.73 -13.08
C ARG A 48 7.79 -8.79 -12.20
N ASN A 49 8.30 -9.33 -11.10
CA ASN A 49 9.18 -8.62 -10.19
C ASN A 49 10.58 -9.22 -10.29
N HIS A 50 11.56 -8.39 -10.57
CA HIS A 50 12.94 -8.83 -10.62
C HIS A 50 13.84 -8.00 -9.73
N VAL A 51 14.74 -8.66 -9.01
CA VAL A 51 15.81 -8.00 -8.27
C VAL A 51 16.86 -7.49 -9.27
N TRP A 52 17.17 -6.22 -9.14
CA TRP A 52 18.21 -5.51 -9.87
C TRP A 52 19.31 -5.05 -8.94
N ILE A 53 20.53 -4.92 -9.44
CA ILE A 53 21.67 -4.39 -8.71
C ILE A 53 22.25 -3.20 -9.48
N TYR A 54 22.56 -2.14 -8.75
CA TYR A 54 23.43 -1.08 -9.20
C TYR A 54 24.79 -1.20 -8.51
N GLU A 55 25.87 -1.21 -9.29
CA GLU A 55 27.25 -1.18 -8.80
C GLU A 55 27.84 0.23 -9.02
N LYS A 56 28.22 0.91 -7.93
CA LYS A 56 28.75 2.29 -7.96
C LYS A 56 30.05 2.41 -8.76
N ASP A 57 30.95 1.42 -8.61
CA ASP A 57 32.25 1.42 -9.29
C ASP A 57 32.09 1.24 -10.81
N LYS A 58 31.14 0.43 -11.25
CA LYS A 58 30.84 0.20 -12.67
C LYS A 58 29.85 1.24 -13.23
N LYS A 59 29.14 1.98 -12.38
CA LYS A 59 28.05 2.92 -12.73
C LYS A 59 27.00 2.27 -13.63
N GLN A 60 26.66 1.02 -13.35
CA GLN A 60 25.76 0.21 -14.16
C GLN A 60 24.74 -0.52 -13.30
N SER A 61 23.49 -0.59 -13.79
CA SER A 61 22.46 -1.46 -13.23
C SER A 61 22.24 -2.67 -14.14
N TYR A 62 22.00 -3.83 -13.54
CA TYR A 62 21.70 -5.07 -14.25
C TYR A 62 20.73 -5.94 -13.43
N PRO A 63 19.93 -6.81 -14.07
CA PRO A 63 19.08 -7.75 -13.35
C PRO A 63 19.95 -8.82 -12.68
N LEU A 64 19.72 -9.06 -11.39
CA LEU A 64 20.29 -10.17 -10.66
C LEU A 64 19.53 -11.47 -10.94
N SER A 65 18.20 -11.36 -10.95
CA SER A 65 17.28 -12.42 -11.33
C SER A 65 16.59 -12.06 -12.66
N ASN A 66 16.26 -13.06 -13.44
CA ASN A 66 15.60 -12.92 -14.73
C ASN A 66 14.75 -14.17 -15.04
N GLY A 67 13.98 -14.10 -16.13
CA GLY A 67 13.13 -15.20 -16.56
C GLY A 67 11.68 -15.02 -16.11
N ASP A 68 10.96 -16.14 -15.99
CA ASP A 68 9.53 -16.16 -15.76
C ASP A 68 9.14 -16.27 -14.27
N ILE A 69 10.15 -16.22 -13.37
CA ILE A 69 9.95 -16.39 -11.92
C ILE A 69 10.22 -15.07 -11.20
N ASP A 70 9.28 -14.67 -10.35
CA ASP A 70 9.39 -13.46 -9.55
C ASP A 70 10.52 -13.54 -8.52
N SER A 71 11.11 -12.39 -8.22
CA SER A 71 12.06 -12.23 -7.12
C SER A 71 11.82 -10.89 -6.41
N THR A 72 11.76 -10.94 -5.09
CA THR A 72 11.39 -9.80 -4.24
C THR A 72 12.24 -9.76 -2.97
N HIS A 73 12.15 -8.68 -2.22
CA HIS A 73 12.73 -8.55 -0.88
C HIS A 73 14.25 -8.78 -0.84
N PRO A 74 15.05 -8.05 -1.65
CA PRO A 74 16.50 -8.24 -1.69
C PRO A 74 17.16 -7.72 -0.42
N LEU A 75 18.06 -8.53 0.17
CA LEU A 75 18.87 -8.17 1.35
C LEU A 75 20.33 -8.57 1.13
N TRP A 76 21.24 -7.60 1.32
CA TRP A 76 22.66 -7.88 1.29
C TRP A 76 23.11 -8.74 2.47
N SER A 77 24.03 -9.65 2.23
CA SER A 77 24.75 -10.34 3.31
C SER A 77 25.57 -9.33 4.14
N PRO A 78 25.84 -9.61 5.43
CA PRO A 78 26.61 -8.71 6.29
C PRO A 78 28.01 -8.35 5.75
N ASP A 79 28.59 -9.20 4.93
CA ASP A 79 29.89 -8.99 4.26
C ASP A 79 29.78 -8.38 2.85
N ALA A 80 28.57 -8.03 2.42
CA ALA A 80 28.25 -7.45 1.11
C ALA A 80 28.65 -8.29 -0.13
N LYS A 81 28.88 -9.61 0.03
CA LYS A 81 29.29 -10.49 -1.08
C LYS A 81 28.14 -11.22 -1.76
N CYS A 82 27.04 -11.40 -1.04
CA CYS A 82 25.88 -12.12 -1.51
C CYS A 82 24.60 -11.29 -1.36
N ILE A 83 23.60 -11.62 -2.16
CA ILE A 83 22.22 -11.14 -1.99
C ILE A 83 21.32 -12.33 -1.73
N ALA A 84 20.50 -12.21 -0.69
CA ALA A 84 19.36 -13.07 -0.47
C ALA A 84 18.07 -12.39 -0.93
N TYR A 85 17.11 -13.17 -1.43
CA TYR A 85 15.81 -12.68 -1.87
C TYR A 85 14.74 -13.78 -1.79
N LEU A 86 13.48 -13.39 -1.86
CA LEU A 86 12.35 -14.31 -1.95
C LEU A 86 12.01 -14.59 -3.41
N SER A 87 11.79 -15.86 -3.73
CA SER A 87 11.33 -16.32 -5.03
C SER A 87 10.35 -17.47 -4.87
N PRO A 88 9.24 -17.52 -5.64
CA PRO A 88 8.27 -18.60 -5.56
C PRO A 88 8.80 -19.89 -6.19
N VAL A 89 8.46 -21.02 -5.56
CA VAL A 89 8.79 -22.38 -6.05
C VAL A 89 7.52 -23.24 -6.07
N GLY A 90 7.40 -24.16 -7.00
CA GLY A 90 6.29 -25.10 -7.10
C GLY A 90 4.93 -24.41 -7.18
N ASP A 91 4.09 -24.59 -6.15
CA ASP A 91 2.75 -24.00 -6.07
C ASP A 91 2.74 -22.49 -5.77
N GLY A 92 3.82 -21.77 -6.08
CA GLY A 92 3.93 -20.32 -5.88
C GLY A 92 4.29 -19.91 -4.45
N LYS A 93 4.87 -20.81 -3.67
CA LYS A 93 5.31 -20.55 -2.30
C LYS A 93 6.71 -19.93 -2.25
N ASN A 94 6.84 -18.74 -1.68
CA ASN A 94 8.12 -18.04 -1.58
C ASN A 94 9.13 -18.82 -0.74
N GLN A 95 10.36 -18.93 -1.28
CA GLN A 95 11.52 -19.51 -0.61
C GLN A 95 12.66 -18.49 -0.59
N ILE A 96 13.61 -18.66 0.34
CA ILE A 96 14.83 -17.84 0.36
C ILE A 96 15.82 -18.41 -0.63
N PHE A 97 16.31 -17.54 -1.52
CA PHE A 97 17.41 -17.79 -2.43
C PHE A 97 18.60 -16.91 -2.08
N VAL A 98 19.80 -17.41 -2.32
CA VAL A 98 21.06 -16.65 -2.19
C VAL A 98 21.82 -16.71 -3.49
N LYS A 99 22.33 -15.56 -3.91
CA LYS A 99 23.20 -15.43 -5.08
C LYS A 99 24.47 -14.67 -4.73
N SER A 100 25.63 -15.27 -5.05
CA SER A 100 26.94 -14.63 -4.92
C SER A 100 27.19 -13.66 -6.08
N LEU A 101 27.82 -12.51 -5.81
CA LEU A 101 28.26 -11.59 -6.87
C LEU A 101 29.50 -12.06 -7.61
N ASP A 102 30.35 -12.87 -6.97
CA ASP A 102 31.60 -13.36 -7.53
C ASP A 102 31.45 -14.67 -8.33
N GLY A 103 30.25 -15.26 -8.32
CA GLY A 103 29.97 -16.53 -8.98
C GLY A 103 28.52 -16.61 -9.50
N TYR A 104 28.31 -17.52 -10.47
CA TYR A 104 27.02 -17.69 -11.13
C TYR A 104 26.05 -18.61 -10.37
N SER A 105 26.42 -19.11 -9.18
CA SER A 105 25.59 -20.04 -8.43
C SER A 105 24.49 -19.31 -7.65
N GLU A 106 23.26 -19.64 -7.98
CA GLU A 106 22.06 -19.31 -7.21
C GLU A 106 21.66 -20.55 -6.43
N VAL A 107 21.42 -20.40 -5.14
CA VAL A 107 21.10 -21.52 -4.25
C VAL A 107 19.78 -21.25 -3.52
N GLN A 108 18.83 -22.18 -3.63
CA GLN A 108 17.63 -22.18 -2.80
C GLN A 108 18.02 -22.62 -1.38
N ILE A 109 17.70 -21.81 -0.37
CA ILE A 109 18.06 -22.06 1.03
C ILE A 109 16.96 -22.80 1.79
N THR A 110 15.71 -22.52 1.53
CA THR A 110 14.56 -23.06 2.27
C THR A 110 13.64 -23.89 1.40
N ASP A 111 12.84 -24.75 2.03
CA ASP A 111 11.78 -25.54 1.38
C ASP A 111 10.55 -25.58 2.32
N GLU A 112 10.03 -24.40 2.67
CA GLU A 112 8.85 -24.27 3.52
C GLU A 112 7.56 -24.49 2.73
N LYS A 113 6.77 -25.47 3.13
CA LYS A 113 5.54 -25.88 2.42
C LYS A 113 4.51 -24.76 2.34
N GLU A 114 4.42 -23.93 3.37
CA GLU A 114 3.48 -22.81 3.42
C GLU A 114 4.10 -21.51 2.90
N GLY A 115 5.39 -21.54 2.53
CA GLY A 115 6.15 -20.39 2.06
C GLY A 115 6.60 -19.44 3.17
N ILE A 116 7.43 -18.48 2.80
CA ILE A 116 8.05 -17.51 3.69
C ILE A 116 7.45 -16.13 3.46
N SER A 117 7.05 -15.46 4.52
CA SER A 117 6.51 -14.10 4.45
C SER A 117 7.59 -13.02 4.51
N THR A 118 8.59 -13.18 5.38
CA THR A 118 9.72 -12.25 5.53
C THR A 118 10.92 -12.96 6.12
N PHE A 119 12.11 -12.40 5.92
CA PHE A 119 13.36 -12.97 6.45
C PHE A 119 14.39 -11.87 6.72
N LYS A 120 15.38 -12.18 7.55
CA LYS A 120 16.59 -11.37 7.77
C LYS A 120 17.82 -12.27 7.88
N TRP A 121 18.96 -11.75 7.46
CA TRP A 121 20.24 -12.41 7.71
C TRP A 121 20.54 -12.52 9.20
N ASP A 122 21.15 -13.63 9.61
CA ASP A 122 21.89 -13.67 10.86
C ASP A 122 23.00 -12.60 10.81
N PRO A 123 23.17 -11.77 11.86
CA PRO A 123 24.17 -10.70 11.85
C PRO A 123 25.62 -11.16 11.60
N ALA A 124 25.93 -12.43 11.92
CA ALA A 124 27.23 -13.04 11.61
C ALA A 124 27.29 -13.68 10.20
N GLY A 125 26.22 -13.62 9.42
CA GLY A 125 26.13 -14.22 8.09
C GLY A 125 26.00 -15.75 8.07
N LYS A 126 25.70 -16.38 9.22
CA LYS A 126 25.67 -17.85 9.36
C LYS A 126 24.36 -18.49 8.94
N GLY A 127 23.31 -17.71 8.74
CA GLY A 127 21.99 -18.23 8.45
C GLY A 127 20.95 -17.14 8.27
N PHE A 128 19.69 -17.57 8.36
CA PHE A 128 18.53 -16.69 8.25
C PHE A 128 17.55 -16.92 9.38
N TYR A 129 17.07 -15.82 9.93
CA TYR A 129 15.81 -15.79 10.66
C TYR A 129 14.70 -15.50 9.67
N TYR A 130 13.59 -16.23 9.76
CA TYR A 130 12.48 -16.05 8.85
C TYR A 130 11.14 -16.34 9.52
N VAL A 131 10.10 -15.78 8.95
CA VAL A 131 8.71 -15.98 9.36
C VAL A 131 7.99 -16.80 8.30
N ALA A 132 7.43 -17.91 8.73
CA ALA A 132 6.61 -18.78 7.91
C ALA A 132 5.37 -19.23 8.69
N GLN A 133 4.32 -19.59 7.96
CA GLN A 133 3.09 -20.08 8.56
C GLN A 133 3.32 -21.43 9.26
N SER A 134 2.67 -21.65 10.39
CA SER A 134 2.71 -22.91 11.11
C SER A 134 2.10 -24.03 10.26
N LYS A 135 2.64 -25.23 10.38
CA LYS A 135 2.06 -26.41 9.71
C LYS A 135 0.64 -26.67 10.21
N GLU A 136 -0.23 -27.07 9.29
CA GLU A 136 -1.58 -27.50 9.64
C GLU A 136 -1.54 -28.66 10.66
N CYS A 137 -2.37 -28.60 11.69
CA CYS A 137 -2.35 -29.64 12.72
C CYS A 137 -2.92 -30.97 12.19
N GLU A 138 -2.40 -32.08 12.70
CA GLU A 138 -2.78 -33.44 12.25
C GLU A 138 -4.28 -33.73 12.44
N GLU A 139 -4.93 -33.10 13.40
CA GLU A 139 -6.35 -33.25 13.65
C GLU A 139 -7.19 -32.65 12.53
N ILE A 140 -6.78 -31.49 12.03
CA ILE A 140 -7.42 -30.81 10.88
C ILE A 140 -7.24 -31.66 9.63
N LYS A 141 -6.03 -32.18 9.37
CA LYS A 141 -5.77 -33.05 8.22
C LYS A 141 -6.64 -34.30 8.24
N LYS A 142 -6.71 -35.00 9.37
CA LYS A 142 -7.58 -36.17 9.53
C LYS A 142 -9.05 -35.83 9.31
N ARG A 143 -9.49 -34.68 9.81
CA ARG A 143 -10.87 -34.22 9.60
C ARG A 143 -11.15 -33.98 8.11
N LYS A 144 -10.23 -33.32 7.40
CA LYS A 144 -10.35 -33.08 5.94
C LYS A 144 -10.47 -34.40 5.16
N GLU A 145 -9.67 -35.39 5.51
CA GLU A 145 -9.72 -36.73 4.90
C GLU A 145 -11.05 -37.45 5.14
N LEU A 146 -11.62 -37.29 6.34
CA LEU A 146 -12.84 -38.01 6.70
C LEU A 146 -14.13 -37.33 6.26
N TYR A 147 -14.18 -35.99 6.32
CA TYR A 147 -15.41 -35.23 6.22
C TYR A 147 -15.38 -34.13 5.16
N GLY A 148 -14.27 -33.95 4.46
CA GLY A 148 -14.06 -32.84 3.51
C GLY A 148 -13.49 -31.60 4.15
N ASP A 149 -13.18 -30.60 3.32
CA ASP A 149 -12.54 -29.35 3.76
C ASP A 149 -13.56 -28.33 4.27
N PHE A 150 -13.53 -28.07 5.56
CA PHE A 150 -14.27 -27.00 6.23
C PHE A 150 -13.45 -26.49 7.42
N HIS A 151 -13.74 -25.28 7.89
CA HIS A 151 -13.05 -24.70 9.04
C HIS A 151 -14.03 -24.12 10.07
N HIS A 152 -13.62 -24.11 11.33
CA HIS A 152 -14.32 -23.43 12.41
C HIS A 152 -13.88 -21.97 12.44
N VAL A 153 -14.75 -21.08 11.95
CA VAL A 153 -14.50 -19.64 11.90
C VAL A 153 -14.08 -19.11 13.29
N SER A 154 -13.04 -18.29 13.33
CA SER A 154 -12.45 -17.70 14.54
C SER A 154 -11.85 -18.69 15.56
N LYS A 155 -11.68 -19.96 15.21
CA LYS A 155 -11.05 -20.97 16.10
C LYS A 155 -9.88 -21.68 15.45
N GLU A 156 -9.81 -21.75 14.14
CA GLU A 156 -8.75 -22.41 13.38
C GLU A 156 -7.92 -21.36 12.66
N HIS A 157 -6.74 -21.12 13.20
CA HIS A 157 -5.79 -20.16 12.64
C HIS A 157 -4.45 -20.85 12.42
N GLN A 158 -3.87 -20.62 11.25
CA GLN A 158 -2.47 -20.93 11.00
C GLN A 158 -1.68 -19.65 11.25
N ASN A 159 -1.02 -19.58 12.39
CA ASN A 159 -0.23 -18.42 12.77
C ASN A 159 1.16 -18.48 12.18
N ASN A 160 1.72 -17.33 11.90
CA ASN A 160 3.11 -17.17 11.53
C ASN A 160 4.02 -17.44 12.75
N CYS A 161 5.06 -18.23 12.52
CA CYS A 161 6.09 -18.57 13.49
C CYS A 161 7.44 -18.05 13.06
N LEU A 162 8.34 -17.84 14.01
CA LEU A 162 9.73 -17.52 13.78
C LEU A 162 10.57 -18.79 13.70
N TYR A 163 11.42 -18.85 12.68
CA TYR A 163 12.36 -19.93 12.43
C TYR A 163 13.78 -19.41 12.24
N TYR A 164 14.75 -20.29 12.43
CA TYR A 164 16.15 -20.06 12.07
C TYR A 164 16.68 -21.22 11.24
N ILE A 165 17.42 -20.91 10.17
CA ILE A 165 18.11 -21.91 9.35
C ILE A 165 19.59 -21.56 9.28
N GLU A 166 20.47 -22.55 9.51
CA GLU A 166 21.91 -22.42 9.42
C GLU A 166 22.40 -22.78 8.01
N ILE A 167 23.28 -21.97 7.40
CA ILE A 167 23.70 -22.13 6.00
C ILE A 167 25.20 -22.45 5.80
N GLU A 168 25.99 -22.54 6.87
CA GLU A 168 27.46 -22.74 6.78
C GLU A 168 27.90 -23.89 5.86
N LYS A 169 27.03 -24.87 5.63
CA LYS A 169 27.33 -26.04 4.78
C LYS A 169 26.73 -25.98 3.38
N VAL A 170 25.79 -25.07 3.13
CA VAL A 170 25.00 -25.04 1.89
C VAL A 170 25.72 -24.29 0.76
N ILE A 171 26.46 -23.23 1.09
CA ILE A 171 27.14 -22.38 0.08
C ILE A 171 28.46 -23.03 -0.40
N GLN A 172 29.00 -24.00 0.33
CA GLN A 172 30.30 -24.65 0.04
C GLN A 172 30.17 -25.97 -0.71
N SER A 173 28.99 -26.52 -0.88
CA SER A 173 28.79 -27.80 -1.60
C SER A 173 28.07 -27.57 -2.92
N ASP A 174 28.74 -27.98 -4.03
CA ASP A 174 28.13 -28.01 -5.36
C ASP A 174 27.03 -29.09 -5.54
N THR A 175 26.51 -29.63 -4.44
CA THR A 175 25.50 -30.70 -4.46
C THR A 175 24.15 -30.18 -3.96
N ASP A 176 23.13 -30.43 -4.76
CA ASP A 176 21.69 -30.13 -4.49
C ASP A 176 21.07 -30.94 -3.32
N GLU A 177 21.85 -31.40 -2.37
CA GLU A 177 21.35 -32.21 -1.25
C GLU A 177 20.63 -31.33 -0.20
N HIS A 178 19.33 -31.15 -0.41
CA HIS A 178 18.41 -30.49 0.55
C HIS A 178 18.31 -31.20 1.92
N GLU A 179 18.80 -32.43 2.05
CA GLU A 179 18.57 -33.32 3.21
C GLU A 179 19.36 -32.95 4.48
N ASN A 180 20.34 -32.04 4.42
CA ASN A 180 21.22 -31.73 5.56
C ASN A 180 21.01 -30.35 6.20
N ARG A 181 19.92 -29.66 5.90
CA ARG A 181 19.65 -28.32 6.44
C ARG A 181 19.02 -28.41 7.82
N VAL A 182 19.65 -27.77 8.80
CA VAL A 182 19.11 -27.74 10.17
C VAL A 182 18.24 -26.51 10.33
N VAL A 183 16.93 -26.73 10.52
CA VAL A 183 15.93 -25.69 10.78
C VAL A 183 15.51 -25.76 12.24
N TYR A 184 15.59 -24.63 12.92
CA TYR A 184 15.14 -24.46 14.30
C TYR A 184 13.84 -23.66 14.31
N ARG A 185 12.78 -24.22 14.85
CA ARG A 185 11.55 -23.50 15.13
C ARG A 185 11.70 -22.77 16.48
N LEU A 186 11.64 -21.44 16.47
CA LEU A 186 11.88 -20.61 17.64
C LEU A 186 10.60 -20.26 18.41
N THR A 187 9.43 -20.26 17.72
CA THR A 187 8.12 -20.04 18.35
C THR A 187 7.13 -21.11 17.89
N ASP A 188 6.14 -21.42 18.71
CA ASP A 188 5.25 -22.57 18.43
C ASP A 188 3.96 -22.22 17.68
N GLY A 189 3.67 -20.90 17.48
CA GLY A 189 2.50 -20.42 16.74
C GLY A 189 1.15 -20.70 17.41
N LYS A 190 1.13 -21.09 18.68
CA LYS A 190 -0.12 -21.36 19.40
C LYS A 190 -0.75 -20.11 19.97
N ASP A 191 0.09 -19.24 20.54
CA ASP A 191 -0.36 -18.13 21.37
C ASP A 191 -0.41 -16.80 20.62
N PHE A 192 0.24 -16.72 19.46
CA PHE A 192 0.32 -15.48 18.68
C PHE A 192 0.75 -15.68 17.22
N HIS A 193 0.45 -14.70 16.40
CA HIS A 193 0.81 -14.56 14.99
C HIS A 193 1.83 -13.45 14.81
N ILE A 194 3.03 -13.77 14.28
CA ILE A 194 4.13 -12.82 14.10
C ILE A 194 3.95 -12.05 12.79
N HIS A 195 4.10 -10.71 12.85
CA HIS A 195 4.05 -9.82 11.69
C HIS A 195 5.44 -9.37 11.25
N GLU A 196 6.15 -8.66 12.13
CA GLU A 196 7.45 -8.05 11.87
C GLU A 196 8.42 -8.41 12.97
N PHE A 197 9.71 -8.49 12.65
CA PHE A 197 10.76 -8.79 13.62
C PHE A 197 12.08 -8.10 13.27
N ASP A 198 12.93 -7.99 14.28
CA ASP A 198 14.33 -7.57 14.12
C ASP A 198 15.27 -8.36 15.02
N ILE A 199 16.56 -8.37 14.69
CA ILE A 199 17.58 -9.14 15.38
C ILE A 199 18.64 -8.19 15.93
N SER A 200 19.01 -8.36 17.21
CA SER A 200 20.13 -7.61 17.79
C SER A 200 21.45 -7.90 17.07
N ASN A 201 22.31 -6.91 16.88
CA ASN A 201 23.57 -7.05 16.14
C ASN A 201 24.50 -8.13 16.71
N ASP A 202 24.36 -8.51 17.97
CA ASP A 202 25.13 -9.60 18.60
C ASP A 202 24.50 -10.99 18.37
N GLY A 203 23.36 -11.06 17.65
CA GLY A 203 22.66 -12.30 17.34
C GLY A 203 22.05 -13.03 18.53
N LYS A 204 21.87 -12.33 19.69
CA LYS A 204 21.39 -13.00 20.92
C LYS A 204 19.90 -12.82 21.18
N LYS A 205 19.29 -11.79 20.58
CA LYS A 205 17.90 -11.43 20.83
C LYS A 205 17.16 -11.21 19.51
N VAL A 206 15.89 -11.58 19.49
CA VAL A 206 14.94 -11.20 18.44
C VAL A 206 13.81 -10.43 19.10
N VAL A 207 13.49 -9.26 18.57
CA VAL A 207 12.28 -8.52 18.90
C VAL A 207 11.25 -8.75 17.79
N PHE A 208 9.99 -8.93 18.14
CA PHE A 208 8.93 -9.05 17.16
C PHE A 208 7.60 -8.49 17.66
N MET A 209 6.81 -8.02 16.71
CA MET A 209 5.43 -7.66 16.93
C MET A 209 4.53 -8.84 16.56
N ALA A 210 3.57 -9.14 17.43
CA ALA A 210 2.62 -10.22 17.20
C ALA A 210 1.22 -9.85 17.68
N THR A 211 0.22 -10.43 17.01
CA THR A 211 -1.20 -10.35 17.37
C THR A 211 -1.67 -11.71 17.93
N PRO A 212 -2.81 -11.78 18.65
CA PRO A 212 -3.31 -13.05 19.20
C PRO A 212 -3.52 -14.15 18.16
N SER A 213 -3.92 -13.80 16.95
CA SER A 213 -4.07 -14.74 15.84
C SER A 213 -3.82 -14.07 14.48
N SER A 214 -3.84 -14.88 13.41
CA SER A 214 -3.80 -14.40 12.02
C SER A 214 -5.13 -13.76 11.56
N ASN A 215 -6.16 -13.73 12.40
CA ASN A 215 -7.41 -13.07 12.08
C ASN A 215 -7.21 -11.56 12.02
N MET A 216 -7.65 -10.93 10.94
CA MET A 216 -7.56 -9.48 10.78
C MET A 216 -8.27 -8.71 11.90
N ALA A 217 -9.31 -9.29 12.53
CA ALA A 217 -9.96 -8.69 13.70
C ALA A 217 -9.03 -8.52 14.92
N ASP A 218 -7.97 -9.31 15.01
CA ASP A 218 -6.97 -9.25 16.08
C ASP A 218 -5.83 -8.26 15.77
N TYR A 219 -5.77 -7.72 14.56
CA TYR A 219 -4.70 -6.82 14.13
C TYR A 219 -4.53 -5.60 15.04
N ILE A 220 -5.62 -5.13 15.64
CA ILE A 220 -5.61 -4.03 16.62
C ILE A 220 -5.08 -4.42 18.01
N ASN A 221 -4.81 -5.70 18.25
CA ASN A 221 -4.40 -6.26 19.54
C ASN A 221 -2.91 -6.66 19.54
N GLY A 222 -2.07 -5.96 18.78
CA GLY A 222 -0.64 -6.24 18.70
C GLY A 222 0.09 -5.98 20.01
N ASP A 223 1.06 -6.85 20.29
CA ASP A 223 1.97 -6.76 21.42
C ASP A 223 3.42 -6.90 20.94
N LEU A 224 4.36 -6.38 21.73
CA LEU A 224 5.79 -6.48 21.46
C LEU A 224 6.42 -7.53 22.36
N TYR A 225 7.24 -8.39 21.76
CA TYR A 225 7.92 -9.49 22.45
C TYR A 225 9.42 -9.44 22.17
N ILE A 226 10.21 -9.88 23.13
CA ILE A 226 11.63 -10.16 22.97
C ILE A 226 11.92 -11.62 23.28
N LEU A 227 12.65 -12.30 22.39
CA LEU A 227 13.10 -13.67 22.53
C LEU A 227 14.62 -13.68 22.78
N HIS A 228 15.05 -14.22 23.92
CA HIS A 228 16.45 -14.50 24.22
C HIS A 228 16.82 -15.87 23.63
N ILE A 229 17.52 -15.88 22.50
CA ILE A 229 17.70 -17.07 21.64
C ILE A 229 18.32 -18.25 22.40
N LYS A 230 19.45 -18.05 23.12
CA LYS A 230 20.13 -19.13 23.83
C LYS A 230 19.34 -19.70 25.01
N ALA A 231 18.61 -18.84 25.71
CA ALA A 231 17.81 -19.23 26.86
C ALA A 231 16.48 -19.82 26.45
N GLY A 232 16.00 -19.55 25.22
CA GLY A 232 14.64 -19.83 24.81
C GLY A 232 13.59 -19.06 25.60
N GLU A 233 14.00 -17.98 26.28
CA GLU A 233 13.14 -17.19 27.13
C GLU A 233 12.41 -16.12 26.30
N LEU A 234 11.09 -16.15 26.36
CA LEU A 234 10.20 -15.22 25.71
C LEU A 234 9.62 -14.24 26.74
N GLN A 235 9.80 -12.96 26.51
CA GLN A 235 9.29 -11.89 27.35
C GLN A 235 8.36 -10.97 26.54
N LYS A 236 7.12 -10.79 27.03
CA LYS A 236 6.24 -9.74 26.55
C LYS A 236 6.68 -8.40 27.14
N LEU A 237 6.87 -7.39 26.29
CA LEU A 237 7.28 -6.05 26.72
C LEU A 237 6.05 -5.24 27.16
N ASN A 238 6.23 -4.49 28.25
CA ASN A 238 5.18 -3.61 28.74
C ASN A 238 5.24 -2.27 27.98
N VAL A 239 4.64 -2.26 26.81
CA VAL A 239 4.49 -1.06 25.98
C VAL A 239 3.02 -0.67 25.87
N ASP A 240 2.76 0.64 25.85
CA ASP A 240 1.42 1.13 25.57
C ASP A 240 1.09 0.91 24.09
N LYS A 241 0.53 -0.25 23.82
CA LYS A 241 -0.35 -0.63 22.68
C LYS A 241 0.16 -0.36 21.27
N LEU A 242 0.18 -1.41 20.48
CA LEU A 242 0.62 -1.42 19.10
C LEU A 242 -0.55 -1.64 18.15
N LEU A 243 -0.61 -0.82 17.11
CA LEU A 243 -1.43 -1.07 15.94
C LEU A 243 -0.48 -1.24 14.75
N GLY A 244 -0.08 -2.46 14.44
CA GLY A 244 0.81 -2.76 13.33
C GLY A 244 2.08 -1.91 13.34
N GLY A 245 3.13 -2.29 12.66
CA GLY A 245 4.24 -1.38 12.50
C GLY A 245 5.60 -2.05 12.47
N SER A 246 6.60 -1.25 12.14
CA SER A 246 7.99 -1.67 12.07
C SER A 246 8.62 -1.67 13.47
N VAL A 247 9.63 -2.51 13.64
CA VAL A 247 10.42 -2.62 14.86
C VAL A 247 11.89 -2.75 14.51
N CYS A 248 12.78 -2.08 15.26
CA CYS A 248 14.22 -2.23 15.07
C CYS A 248 14.99 -2.07 16.40
N PHE A 249 16.10 -2.81 16.53
CA PHE A 249 17.05 -2.66 17.63
C PHE A 249 17.96 -1.44 17.43
N SER A 250 18.37 -0.83 18.54
CA SER A 250 19.54 0.05 18.55
C SER A 250 20.82 -0.74 18.21
N PRO A 251 21.86 -0.08 17.67
CA PRO A 251 23.11 -0.74 17.27
C PRO A 251 23.76 -1.57 18.37
N GLU A 252 23.66 -1.13 19.64
CA GLU A 252 24.16 -1.84 20.80
C GLU A 252 23.20 -2.90 21.36
N GLY A 253 21.96 -2.98 20.83
CA GLY A 253 20.96 -3.96 21.22
C GLY A 253 20.39 -3.78 22.63
N SER A 254 20.47 -2.54 23.18
CA SER A 254 19.93 -2.18 24.49
C SER A 254 18.58 -1.49 24.43
N LYS A 255 18.20 -0.94 23.28
CA LYS A 255 16.93 -0.25 23.05
C LYS A 255 16.21 -0.83 21.82
N ILE A 256 14.90 -0.63 21.78
CA ILE A 256 14.02 -1.04 20.68
C ILE A 256 13.20 0.17 20.26
N CYS A 257 13.25 0.54 18.97
CA CYS A 257 12.32 1.50 18.38
C CYS A 257 11.17 0.75 17.70
N TYR A 258 9.96 1.25 17.86
CA TYR A 258 8.76 0.66 17.27
C TYR A 258 7.74 1.74 16.90
N SER A 259 6.89 1.46 15.93
CA SER A 259 5.73 2.30 15.64
C SER A 259 4.68 2.11 16.74
N ALA A 260 4.13 3.20 17.24
CA ALA A 260 3.13 3.20 18.29
C ALA A 260 1.90 4.02 17.88
N SER A 261 0.71 3.43 18.05
CA SER A 261 -0.53 4.20 18.14
C SER A 261 -0.96 4.24 19.60
N ILE A 262 -1.30 5.41 20.11
CA ILE A 262 -1.77 5.54 21.48
C ILE A 262 -3.16 4.91 21.57
N ARG A 263 -3.35 3.90 22.42
CA ARG A 263 -4.69 3.39 22.78
C ARG A 263 -5.15 4.05 24.05
N GLU A 264 -6.18 4.88 24.01
CA GLU A 264 -6.98 5.14 25.18
C GLU A 264 -8.01 4.02 25.35
N ARG A 265 -8.42 3.76 26.61
CA ARG A 265 -9.29 2.65 26.99
C ARG A 265 -10.71 2.71 26.42
N ASP A 266 -11.10 3.81 25.78
CA ASP A 266 -12.41 3.98 25.15
C ASP A 266 -12.36 3.43 23.72
N TYR A 267 -12.84 2.21 23.56
CA TYR A 267 -12.55 1.20 22.54
C TYR A 267 -12.75 1.64 21.07
N TYR A 268 -13.43 2.73 20.78
CA TYR A 268 -13.81 3.09 19.42
C TYR A 268 -13.38 4.48 18.95
N ARG A 269 -13.19 5.42 19.84
CA ARG A 269 -12.89 6.82 19.48
C ARG A 269 -11.45 7.11 19.06
N ASN A 270 -10.50 6.31 19.49
CA ASN A 270 -9.08 6.70 19.48
C ASN A 270 -8.19 5.82 18.59
N TYR A 271 -8.77 5.01 17.70
CA TYR A 271 -7.98 4.22 16.74
C TYR A 271 -7.66 4.98 15.45
N ILE A 272 -8.43 6.04 15.12
CA ILE A 272 -8.15 6.89 13.97
C ILE A 272 -7.16 7.95 14.42
N GLN A 273 -5.87 7.64 14.31
CA GLN A 273 -4.80 8.59 14.62
C GLN A 273 -3.50 8.18 13.94
N ASP A 274 -2.65 9.16 13.78
CA ASP A 274 -1.29 8.94 13.29
C ASP A 274 -0.49 8.09 14.26
N SER A 275 0.36 7.22 13.71
CA SER A 275 1.29 6.43 14.51
C SER A 275 2.54 7.26 14.80
N THR A 276 2.95 7.31 16.06
CA THR A 276 4.23 7.90 16.48
C THR A 276 5.25 6.80 16.78
N LEU A 277 6.42 7.16 17.30
CA LEU A 277 7.47 6.24 17.69
C LEU A 277 7.55 6.07 19.21
N GLY A 278 7.73 4.82 19.63
CA GLY A 278 8.18 4.49 20.97
C GLY A 278 9.61 3.96 20.95
N ILE A 279 10.42 4.34 21.92
CA ILE A 279 11.75 3.79 22.20
C ILE A 279 11.69 3.13 23.56
N TYR A 280 11.82 1.81 23.58
CA TYR A 280 11.83 0.99 24.80
C TYR A 280 13.26 0.68 25.21
N ASP A 281 13.63 0.97 26.46
CA ASP A 281 14.90 0.57 27.05
C ASP A 281 14.76 -0.81 27.70
N ILE A 282 15.56 -1.79 27.24
CA ILE A 282 15.47 -3.20 27.67
C ILE A 282 15.91 -3.38 29.13
N HIS A 283 16.78 -2.52 29.66
CA HIS A 283 17.37 -2.68 30.99
C HIS A 283 16.42 -2.22 32.10
N ASN A 284 15.72 -1.12 31.89
CA ASN A 284 14.87 -0.51 32.92
C ASN A 284 13.37 -0.56 32.58
N GLY A 285 13.01 -0.91 31.34
CA GLY A 285 11.63 -0.96 30.89
C GLY A 285 11.00 0.41 30.61
N GLU A 286 11.78 1.47 30.58
CA GLU A 286 11.27 2.81 30.28
C GLU A 286 10.93 2.96 28.80
N VAL A 287 9.88 3.73 28.52
CA VAL A 287 9.45 4.09 27.17
C VAL A 287 9.58 5.60 26.99
N ILE A 288 10.30 5.99 25.95
CA ILE A 288 10.40 7.37 25.49
C ILE A 288 9.61 7.52 24.19
N GLN A 289 8.85 8.61 24.07
CA GLN A 289 8.17 9.01 22.83
C GLN A 289 8.81 10.31 22.32
N PRO A 290 9.81 10.23 21.43
CA PRO A 290 10.62 11.40 21.06
C PRO A 290 9.88 12.41 20.16
N LEU A 291 8.76 12.01 19.54
CA LEU A 291 8.02 12.79 18.54
C LEU A 291 6.58 13.07 18.97
N THR A 292 6.35 13.46 20.23
CA THR A 292 5.00 13.71 20.78
C THR A 292 4.25 14.84 20.07
N ASP A 293 4.97 15.85 19.58
CA ASP A 293 4.41 17.02 18.91
C ASP A 293 4.40 16.86 17.36
N PHE A 294 4.76 15.68 16.87
CA PHE A 294 4.84 15.40 15.44
C PHE A 294 3.48 14.91 14.93
N ASP A 295 2.73 15.78 14.29
CA ASP A 295 1.35 15.50 13.83
C ASP A 295 1.34 14.79 12.48
N SER A 296 1.90 13.58 12.43
CA SER A 296 1.99 12.74 11.25
C SER A 296 2.33 11.29 11.61
N THR A 297 1.88 10.36 10.78
CA THR A 297 2.32 8.95 10.88
C THR A 297 3.80 8.81 10.56
N VAL A 298 4.58 8.35 11.54
CA VAL A 298 6.01 8.12 11.44
C VAL A 298 6.32 6.62 11.47
N MET A 299 7.16 6.17 10.55
CA MET A 299 7.63 4.77 10.47
C MET A 299 9.15 4.70 10.67
N PRO A 300 9.66 3.91 11.64
CA PRO A 300 11.09 3.62 11.73
C PRO A 300 11.46 2.61 10.65
N LEU A 301 12.53 2.88 9.92
CA LEU A 301 13.04 1.99 8.88
C LEU A 301 14.27 1.22 9.35
N GLN A 302 15.20 1.91 10.00
CA GLN A 302 16.46 1.33 10.46
C GLN A 302 17.11 2.18 11.54
N TRP A 303 17.70 1.55 12.56
CA TRP A 303 18.49 2.27 13.57
C TRP A 303 19.99 2.14 13.27
N THR A 304 20.67 3.27 13.10
CA THR A 304 22.08 3.37 12.76
C THR A 304 22.89 4.00 13.87
N ALA A 305 24.22 4.00 13.73
CA ALA A 305 25.11 4.69 14.66
C ALA A 305 24.86 6.22 14.76
N LYS A 306 24.22 6.83 13.74
CA LYS A 306 23.90 8.26 13.73
C LYS A 306 22.50 8.59 14.27
N GLY A 307 21.59 7.63 14.26
CA GLY A 307 20.20 7.82 14.64
C GLY A 307 19.27 6.85 13.93
N ILE A 308 17.97 7.05 14.09
CA ILE A 308 16.95 6.20 13.49
C ILE A 308 16.52 6.82 12.16
N LEU A 309 16.71 6.08 11.07
CA LEU A 309 16.11 6.45 9.79
C LEU A 309 14.60 6.30 9.90
N ILE A 310 13.89 7.40 9.71
CA ILE A 310 12.44 7.48 9.75
C ILE A 310 11.88 7.96 8.42
N ARG A 311 10.65 7.55 8.13
CA ARG A 311 9.82 8.07 7.05
C ARG A 311 8.51 8.58 7.62
N TRP A 312 8.03 9.71 7.10
CA TRP A 312 6.71 10.26 7.46
C TRP A 312 6.04 10.92 6.28
N GLN A 313 4.72 11.04 6.36
CA GLN A 313 3.92 11.77 5.39
C GLN A 313 3.74 13.22 5.85
N ASN A 314 3.92 14.16 4.92
CA ASN A 314 3.57 15.57 5.10
C ASN A 314 2.70 16.00 3.92
N LYS A 315 1.38 16.03 4.14
CA LYS A 315 0.39 16.30 3.12
C LYS A 315 0.57 15.35 1.91
N THR A 316 0.91 15.91 0.75
CA THR A 316 1.11 15.19 -0.51
C THR A 316 2.57 14.74 -0.73
N ASN A 317 3.40 14.72 0.32
CA ASN A 317 4.79 14.31 0.23
C ASN A 317 5.08 13.21 1.27
N TYR A 318 5.98 12.28 0.93
CA TYR A 318 6.63 11.40 1.89
C TYR A 318 8.10 11.79 2.02
N LEU A 319 8.53 12.03 3.24
CA LEU A 319 9.85 12.52 3.60
C LEU A 319 10.62 11.47 4.39
N ILE A 320 11.95 11.58 4.38
CA ILE A 320 12.85 10.77 5.20
C ILE A 320 13.80 11.66 5.99
N GLY A 321 14.20 11.19 7.16
CA GLY A 321 15.14 11.88 8.03
C GLY A 321 15.77 10.94 9.06
N LEU A 322 16.77 11.45 9.76
CA LEU A 322 17.37 10.80 10.92
C LEU A 322 16.83 11.41 12.20
N LEU A 323 16.16 10.60 13.00
CA LEU A 323 15.78 10.96 14.37
C LEU A 323 16.97 10.71 15.29
N LEU A 324 17.44 11.76 15.95
CA LEU A 324 18.45 11.67 16.99
C LEU A 324 17.75 11.25 18.29
N ALA A 325 17.92 10.00 18.69
CA ALA A 325 17.08 9.32 19.68
C ALA A 325 17.00 9.97 21.07
N GLU A 326 17.99 10.78 21.44
CA GLU A 326 18.09 11.33 22.80
C GLU A 326 17.32 12.65 22.98
N ASP A 327 17.28 13.50 21.95
CA ASP A 327 16.67 14.84 22.04
C ASP A 327 15.42 15.03 21.16
N GLY A 328 15.03 14.03 20.38
CA GLY A 328 13.89 14.10 19.48
C GLY A 328 14.11 14.96 18.23
N THR A 329 15.32 15.48 18.01
CA THR A 329 15.64 16.26 16.81
C THR A 329 15.65 15.39 15.58
N VAL A 330 14.98 15.83 14.50
CA VAL A 330 14.97 15.18 13.20
C VAL A 330 15.84 15.95 12.22
N GLU A 331 16.91 15.31 11.74
CA GLU A 331 17.68 15.79 10.60
C GLU A 331 16.99 15.36 9.32
N ILE A 332 16.39 16.29 8.57
CA ILE A 332 15.68 15.99 7.33
C ILE A 332 16.69 15.68 6.23
N LEU A 333 16.66 14.47 5.69
CA LEU A 333 17.54 14.04 4.61
C LEU A 333 16.99 14.41 3.22
N SER A 334 15.73 14.79 3.14
CA SER A 334 15.03 15.10 1.90
C SER A 334 14.69 16.58 1.71
N GLU A 335 15.36 17.51 2.41
CA GLU A 335 15.02 18.94 2.53
C GLU A 335 14.83 19.72 1.22
N LYS A 336 15.36 19.24 0.12
CA LYS A 336 15.31 19.96 -1.17
C LYS A 336 14.35 19.34 -2.17
N VAL A 337 13.42 18.51 -1.69
CA VAL A 337 12.78 17.59 -2.58
C VAL A 337 11.26 17.62 -2.41
N ASP A 338 10.59 18.25 -3.35
CA ASP A 338 9.26 17.85 -3.76
C ASP A 338 9.33 16.38 -4.15
N GLY A 339 8.62 15.49 -3.45
CA GLY A 339 8.65 14.10 -3.87
C GLY A 339 8.01 13.14 -2.89
N PHE A 340 7.71 12.01 -3.45
CA PHE A 340 7.11 10.88 -2.79
C PHE A 340 8.18 9.78 -2.63
N ILE A 341 8.61 9.51 -1.39
CA ILE A 341 9.60 8.50 -1.06
C ILE A 341 8.91 7.31 -0.39
N MET A 342 8.91 6.14 -1.03
CA MET A 342 8.26 4.94 -0.49
C MET A 342 9.20 4.10 0.36
N ASP A 343 10.43 3.93 -0.08
CA ASP A 343 11.42 3.07 0.56
C ASP A 343 12.75 3.78 0.71
N ALA A 344 13.46 3.48 1.78
CA ALA A 344 14.84 3.91 1.98
C ALA A 344 15.62 2.87 2.78
N SER A 345 16.92 2.79 2.52
CA SER A 345 17.88 1.94 3.24
C SER A 345 19.17 2.71 3.45
N ILE A 346 19.77 2.58 4.60
CA ILE A 346 20.97 3.32 5.00
C ILE A 346 22.05 2.35 5.52
N THR A 347 23.33 2.67 5.33
CA THR A 347 24.44 1.88 5.89
C THR A 347 24.41 1.93 7.42
N LYS A 348 24.94 0.90 8.09
CA LYS A 348 24.97 0.84 9.57
C LYS A 348 25.70 2.01 10.21
N ASP A 349 26.71 2.57 9.52
CA ASP A 349 27.44 3.77 9.98
C ASP A 349 26.70 5.08 9.67
N GLY A 350 25.55 5.02 8.97
CA GLY A 350 24.70 6.14 8.62
C GLY A 350 25.30 7.11 7.59
N LYS A 351 26.27 6.70 6.78
CA LYS A 351 26.96 7.59 5.82
C LYS A 351 26.36 7.60 4.45
N HIS A 352 25.86 6.46 3.98
CA HIS A 352 25.29 6.31 2.65
C HIS A 352 23.85 5.84 2.71
N ILE A 353 23.00 6.40 1.86
CA ILE A 353 21.56 6.12 1.82
C ILE A 353 21.14 5.80 0.39
N SER A 354 20.27 4.81 0.24
CA SER A 354 19.54 4.56 -0.99
C SER A 354 18.04 4.74 -0.75
N TYR A 355 17.33 5.33 -1.69
CA TYR A 355 15.89 5.50 -1.60
C TYR A 355 15.26 5.53 -3.00
N ASN A 356 14.00 5.12 -3.10
CA ASN A 356 13.19 5.38 -4.28
C ASN A 356 12.45 6.71 -4.13
N LYS A 357 12.27 7.43 -5.23
CA LYS A 357 11.59 8.72 -5.22
C LYS A 357 10.93 9.02 -6.55
N ALA A 358 9.70 9.54 -6.49
CA ALA A 358 9.02 10.21 -7.59
C ALA A 358 8.80 11.68 -7.27
N ARG A 359 8.99 12.58 -8.24
CA ARG A 359 8.63 14.01 -8.15
C ARG A 359 7.29 14.27 -8.82
N THR A 360 6.80 15.49 -8.69
CA THR A 360 5.63 15.94 -9.43
C THR A 360 5.76 15.56 -10.89
N ASN A 361 4.75 14.82 -11.38
CA ASN A 361 4.66 14.39 -12.77
C ASN A 361 5.80 13.48 -13.27
N GLU A 362 6.44 12.74 -12.35
CA GLU A 362 7.45 11.71 -12.60
C GLU A 362 7.00 10.37 -12.03
N THR A 363 7.56 9.27 -12.55
CA THR A 363 7.53 7.95 -11.89
C THR A 363 8.76 7.75 -11.00
N PHE A 364 8.77 6.65 -10.25
CA PHE A 364 9.85 6.34 -9.31
C PHE A 364 11.20 6.11 -9.99
N GLU A 365 12.22 6.67 -9.37
CA GLU A 365 13.64 6.42 -9.64
C GLU A 365 14.36 6.02 -8.37
N ILE A 366 15.43 5.26 -8.48
CA ILE A 366 16.31 4.93 -7.34
C ILE A 366 17.45 5.96 -7.26
N TYR A 367 17.76 6.35 -6.04
CA TYR A 367 18.85 7.25 -5.69
C TYR A 367 19.84 6.55 -4.76
N LEU A 368 21.11 6.84 -4.95
CA LEU A 368 22.19 6.54 -4.02
C LEU A 368 22.79 7.88 -3.57
N ASP A 369 22.69 8.19 -2.30
CA ASP A 369 22.91 9.52 -1.78
C ASP A 369 22.03 10.53 -2.57
N ASP A 370 22.60 11.59 -3.11
CA ASP A 370 21.86 12.57 -3.93
C ASP A 370 21.82 12.21 -5.43
N LYS A 371 22.40 11.07 -5.82
CA LYS A 371 22.56 10.70 -7.24
C LYS A 371 21.49 9.74 -7.70
N LYS A 372 20.74 10.14 -8.73
CA LYS A 372 19.86 9.24 -9.47
C LYS A 372 20.66 8.15 -10.16
N ILE A 373 20.29 6.87 -9.95
CA ILE A 373 21.01 5.69 -10.48
C ILE A 373 20.18 4.85 -11.45
N THR A 374 18.92 5.22 -11.68
CA THR A 374 18.03 4.65 -12.70
C THR A 374 17.54 5.73 -13.66
N ASP A 375 16.85 5.37 -14.75
CA ASP A 375 16.34 6.33 -15.75
C ASP A 375 14.99 5.88 -16.34
N GLU A 376 14.05 5.51 -15.46
CA GLU A 376 12.70 5.07 -15.87
C GLU A 376 11.88 6.23 -16.44
N ASN A 377 12.14 7.46 -16.02
CA ASN A 377 11.51 8.65 -16.57
C ASN A 377 11.91 8.91 -18.04
N SER A 378 12.91 8.24 -18.57
CA SER A 378 13.22 8.27 -20.02
C SER A 378 12.08 7.73 -20.88
N PHE A 379 11.18 6.92 -20.33
CA PHE A 379 9.97 6.43 -21.00
C PHE A 379 9.06 7.56 -21.52
N PHE A 380 9.07 8.71 -20.85
CA PHE A 380 8.28 9.88 -21.26
C PHE A 380 8.90 10.69 -22.38
N LYS A 381 10.08 10.32 -22.87
CA LYS A 381 10.75 11.07 -23.93
C LYS A 381 9.90 11.13 -25.20
N GLY A 382 9.54 12.35 -25.60
CA GLY A 382 8.67 12.57 -26.76
C GLY A 382 7.17 12.42 -26.53
N LYS A 383 6.76 12.16 -25.30
CA LYS A 383 5.34 12.10 -24.88
C LYS A 383 4.89 13.43 -24.26
N LEU A 384 3.57 13.67 -24.31
CA LEU A 384 2.91 14.68 -23.50
C LEU A 384 2.57 14.10 -22.14
N LYS A 385 2.56 14.95 -21.13
CA LYS A 385 2.07 14.65 -19.76
C LYS A 385 1.17 15.79 -19.32
N SER A 386 0.11 15.50 -18.59
CA SER A 386 -0.74 16.53 -17.96
C SER A 386 0.09 17.43 -17.06
N ASN A 387 -0.33 18.70 -16.88
CA ASN A 387 0.17 19.51 -15.79
C ASN A 387 -0.52 19.07 -14.51
N ARG A 388 0.21 18.95 -13.40
CA ARG A 388 -0.31 18.59 -12.09
C ARG A 388 0.09 19.62 -11.06
N GLU A 389 -0.88 20.11 -10.30
CA GLU A 389 -0.66 21.09 -9.25
C GLU A 389 -1.55 20.79 -8.03
N ILE A 390 -1.11 21.23 -6.86
CA ILE A 390 -1.92 21.19 -5.65
C ILE A 390 -2.77 22.44 -5.61
N ILE A 391 -4.07 22.25 -5.46
CA ILE A 391 -5.03 23.35 -5.23
C ILE A 391 -5.68 23.17 -3.86
N SER A 392 -6.23 24.26 -3.32
CA SER A 392 -7.00 24.23 -2.06
C SER A 392 -8.34 24.95 -2.21
N TRP A 393 -9.29 24.54 -1.40
CA TRP A 393 -10.62 25.14 -1.29
C TRP A 393 -11.19 24.95 0.13
N LYS A 394 -12.30 25.59 0.43
CA LYS A 394 -13.00 25.42 1.69
C LYS A 394 -14.24 24.55 1.51
N SER A 395 -14.38 23.55 2.38
CA SER A 395 -15.61 22.81 2.51
C SER A 395 -16.74 23.66 3.11
N SER A 396 -17.98 23.18 3.08
CA SER A 396 -19.16 23.90 3.55
C SER A 396 -19.08 24.34 5.02
N ASP A 397 -18.35 23.61 5.85
CA ASP A 397 -18.10 23.92 7.26
C ASP A 397 -16.83 24.74 7.52
N GLY A 398 -16.15 25.18 6.45
CA GLY A 398 -14.95 26.01 6.51
C GLY A 398 -13.63 25.25 6.63
N LEU A 399 -13.65 23.90 6.68
CA LEU A 399 -12.45 23.07 6.66
C LEU A 399 -11.69 23.29 5.35
N GLU A 400 -10.38 23.51 5.44
CA GLU A 400 -9.51 23.62 4.26
C GLU A 400 -9.20 22.24 3.71
N ILE A 401 -9.50 22.06 2.43
CA ILE A 401 -9.27 20.81 1.68
C ILE A 401 -8.23 21.09 0.60
N GLU A 402 -7.33 20.14 0.37
CA GLU A 402 -6.39 20.17 -0.75
C GLU A 402 -6.71 19.06 -1.76
N GLY A 403 -6.20 19.17 -2.96
CA GLY A 403 -6.28 18.11 -3.96
C GLY A 403 -5.32 18.34 -5.11
N VAL A 404 -5.12 17.30 -5.91
CA VAL A 404 -4.32 17.38 -7.14
C VAL A 404 -5.24 17.74 -8.29
N LEU A 405 -4.94 18.83 -8.99
CA LEU A 405 -5.59 19.22 -10.24
C LEU A 405 -4.70 18.85 -11.41
N SER A 406 -5.20 18.02 -12.32
CA SER A 406 -4.54 17.69 -13.57
C SER A 406 -5.20 18.40 -14.74
N THR A 407 -4.40 19.10 -15.56
CA THR A 407 -4.87 19.90 -16.71
C THR A 407 -4.07 19.57 -17.98
N PRO A 408 -4.63 19.83 -19.18
CA PRO A 408 -3.89 19.72 -20.44
C PRO A 408 -2.64 20.61 -20.45
N VAL A 409 -1.62 20.24 -21.23
CA VAL A 409 -0.40 21.06 -21.43
C VAL A 409 -0.75 22.46 -21.97
N GLU A 410 -1.70 22.52 -22.92
CA GLU A 410 -2.20 23.76 -23.48
C GLU A 410 -3.54 24.12 -22.81
N PHE A 411 -3.50 24.42 -21.53
CA PHE A 411 -4.69 24.80 -20.76
C PHE A 411 -5.09 26.27 -21.06
N ASP A 412 -6.34 26.44 -21.50
CA ASP A 412 -6.91 27.78 -21.83
C ASP A 412 -7.86 28.23 -20.70
N THR A 413 -7.47 29.23 -19.94
CA THR A 413 -8.25 29.79 -18.82
C THR A 413 -9.58 30.43 -19.23
N ASN A 414 -9.79 30.71 -20.53
CA ASN A 414 -11.05 31.25 -21.06
C ASN A 414 -12.05 30.15 -21.46
N LYS A 415 -11.67 28.91 -21.40
CA LYS A 415 -12.50 27.74 -21.77
C LYS A 415 -12.99 27.00 -20.54
N LYS A 416 -14.26 26.57 -20.57
CA LYS A 416 -14.80 25.65 -19.57
C LYS A 416 -14.61 24.20 -20.01
N TYR A 417 -14.05 23.41 -19.14
CA TYR A 417 -13.73 22.00 -19.37
C TYR A 417 -14.74 21.08 -18.71
N PRO A 418 -14.99 19.88 -19.25
CA PRO A 418 -15.59 18.80 -18.48
C PRO A 418 -14.64 18.42 -17.33
N LEU A 419 -15.21 18.11 -16.17
CA LEU A 419 -14.46 17.69 -14.99
C LEU A 419 -14.69 16.22 -14.68
N LEU A 420 -13.63 15.54 -14.33
CA LEU A 420 -13.71 14.23 -13.69
C LEU A 420 -13.11 14.32 -12.30
N VAL A 421 -13.86 13.90 -11.29
CA VAL A 421 -13.37 13.77 -9.91
C VAL A 421 -12.96 12.32 -9.67
N VAL A 422 -11.73 12.11 -9.23
CA VAL A 422 -11.17 10.79 -8.89
C VAL A 422 -10.93 10.74 -7.39
N ILE A 423 -11.70 9.93 -6.68
CA ILE A 423 -11.67 9.86 -5.22
C ILE A 423 -10.81 8.67 -4.79
N HIS A 424 -9.75 8.93 -4.01
CA HIS A 424 -8.88 7.88 -3.48
C HIS A 424 -9.56 7.00 -2.43
N GLY A 425 -9.04 5.80 -2.24
CA GLY A 425 -9.44 4.85 -1.19
C GLY A 425 -8.87 5.22 0.18
N GLY A 426 -9.09 4.37 1.17
CA GLY A 426 -8.60 4.56 2.53
C GLY A 426 -9.74 4.49 3.55
N PRO A 427 -10.21 5.63 4.18
CA PRO A 427 -9.92 7.04 3.88
C PRO A 427 -8.52 7.53 4.24
N ALA A 428 -7.81 6.90 5.21
CA ALA A 428 -6.45 7.26 5.63
C ALA A 428 -5.40 6.97 4.52
N TRP A 429 -5.51 7.70 3.45
CA TRP A 429 -4.61 7.76 2.29
C TRP A 429 -4.62 9.17 1.73
N ALA A 430 -3.88 9.46 0.66
CA ALA A 430 -3.92 10.72 -0.06
C ALA A 430 -3.66 10.53 -1.56
N SER A 431 -4.11 11.47 -2.38
CA SER A 431 -3.71 11.63 -3.77
C SER A 431 -2.43 12.48 -3.84
N PHE A 432 -1.50 12.08 -4.70
CA PHE A 432 -0.19 12.70 -4.85
C PHE A 432 0.01 13.21 -6.27
N PRO A 433 0.76 14.29 -6.49
CA PRO A 433 0.96 14.87 -7.82
C PRO A 433 1.98 14.10 -8.68
N ILE A 434 2.31 12.86 -8.35
CA ILE A 434 3.20 12.00 -9.12
C ILE A 434 2.48 11.42 -10.34
N PHE A 435 3.24 11.05 -11.38
CA PHE A 435 2.64 10.61 -12.64
C PHE A 435 1.96 9.24 -12.51
N SER A 436 2.65 8.29 -11.94
CA SER A 436 2.14 6.94 -11.71
C SER A 436 2.43 6.56 -10.29
N ASP A 437 1.42 6.47 -9.48
CA ASP A 437 1.50 5.74 -8.25
C ASP A 437 0.99 4.32 -8.49
N CYS A 438 1.53 3.38 -7.75
CA CYS A 438 1.12 1.97 -7.77
C CYS A 438 -0.34 1.76 -7.29
N PHE A 439 -1.06 2.82 -6.98
CA PHE A 439 -2.42 2.82 -6.46
C PHE A 439 -3.45 3.34 -7.49
N ASN A 440 -3.00 4.08 -8.53
CA ASN A 440 -3.87 4.71 -9.53
C ASN A 440 -3.95 3.95 -10.86
N GLU A 441 -3.50 2.71 -10.93
CA GLU A 441 -3.55 1.85 -12.12
C GLU A 441 -5.00 1.55 -12.61
N LYS A 442 -6.02 2.16 -11.98
CA LYS A 442 -7.45 1.99 -12.30
C LYS A 442 -8.03 3.18 -13.06
N TYR A 443 -7.29 4.29 -13.13
CA TYR A 443 -7.81 5.56 -13.64
C TYR A 443 -7.00 6.06 -14.85
N PRO A 444 -7.62 6.18 -16.04
CA PRO A 444 -6.92 6.63 -17.25
C PRO A 444 -6.83 8.17 -17.30
N ILE A 445 -6.15 8.80 -16.33
CA ILE A 445 -6.09 10.27 -16.17
C ILE A 445 -5.56 10.93 -17.43
N GLU A 446 -4.45 10.46 -18.00
CA GLU A 446 -3.85 11.05 -19.20
C GLU A 446 -4.78 10.95 -20.42
N GLN A 447 -5.56 9.87 -20.56
CA GLN A 447 -6.53 9.72 -21.65
C GLN A 447 -7.75 10.64 -21.48
N PHE A 448 -8.18 10.87 -20.24
CA PHE A 448 -9.21 11.88 -19.98
C PHE A 448 -8.71 13.28 -20.33
N ILE A 449 -7.48 13.62 -19.95
CA ILE A 449 -6.84 14.88 -20.33
C ILE A 449 -6.73 15.02 -21.86
N GLU A 450 -6.32 13.96 -22.57
CA GLU A 450 -6.25 13.91 -24.04
C GLU A 450 -7.61 14.18 -24.68
N LYS A 451 -8.70 13.69 -24.07
CA LYS A 451 -10.09 13.94 -24.50
C LYS A 451 -10.63 15.32 -24.11
N GLY A 452 -9.83 16.11 -23.42
CA GLY A 452 -10.16 17.49 -23.05
C GLY A 452 -10.88 17.63 -21.72
N PHE A 453 -10.84 16.63 -20.84
CA PHE A 453 -11.22 16.78 -19.43
C PHE A 453 -10.11 17.51 -18.67
N ILE A 454 -10.48 18.03 -17.49
CA ILE A 454 -9.57 18.25 -16.38
C ILE A 454 -9.94 17.25 -15.27
N VAL A 455 -8.97 16.89 -14.42
CA VAL A 455 -9.17 15.88 -13.38
C VAL A 455 -8.83 16.46 -12.02
N LEU A 456 -9.74 16.31 -11.06
CA LEU A 456 -9.53 16.67 -9.65
C LEU A 456 -9.45 15.42 -8.80
N GLU A 457 -8.36 15.28 -8.04
CA GLU A 457 -8.14 14.21 -7.08
C GLU A 457 -8.13 14.81 -5.66
N PRO A 458 -9.29 14.90 -4.97
CA PRO A 458 -9.40 15.56 -3.67
C PRO A 458 -8.76 14.73 -2.56
N ASN A 459 -8.07 15.39 -1.63
CA ASN A 459 -7.67 14.86 -0.33
C ASN A 459 -8.73 15.30 0.69
N TYR A 460 -9.85 14.60 0.68
CA TYR A 460 -11.01 14.88 1.54
C TYR A 460 -10.69 14.59 3.01
N ARG A 461 -11.48 15.12 3.94
CA ARG A 461 -11.31 14.86 5.39
C ARG A 461 -11.18 13.37 5.69
N GLY A 462 -10.29 13.02 6.60
CA GLY A 462 -9.88 11.63 6.86
C GLY A 462 -8.67 11.18 6.06
N SER A 463 -8.17 11.99 5.08
CA SER A 463 -6.92 11.69 4.39
C SER A 463 -5.74 11.79 5.35
N SER A 464 -4.71 10.95 5.12
CA SER A 464 -3.46 10.94 5.89
C SER A 464 -2.55 12.12 5.51
N GLY A 465 -1.62 12.47 6.42
CA GLY A 465 -0.60 13.49 6.19
C GLY A 465 -1.05 14.93 6.50
N TYR A 466 -2.27 15.13 6.93
CA TYR A 466 -2.86 16.43 7.28
C TYR A 466 -3.07 16.62 8.79
N GLY A 467 -2.51 15.70 9.59
CA GLY A 467 -2.61 15.71 11.04
C GLY A 467 -3.85 14.99 11.60
N ASN A 468 -3.81 14.74 12.92
CA ASN A 468 -4.80 13.91 13.60
C ASN A 468 -6.22 14.50 13.60
N GLU A 469 -6.37 15.82 13.68
CA GLU A 469 -7.69 16.45 13.65
C GLU A 469 -8.35 16.29 12.28
N PHE A 470 -7.58 16.41 11.20
CA PHE A 470 -8.06 16.19 9.84
C PHE A 470 -8.37 14.70 9.60
N LEU A 471 -7.51 13.82 10.10
CA LEU A 471 -7.68 12.35 10.00
C LEU A 471 -8.97 11.88 10.68
N LYS A 472 -9.34 12.48 11.83
CA LYS A 472 -10.56 12.17 12.58
C LYS A 472 -11.80 12.91 12.10
N ALA A 473 -11.67 13.86 11.20
CA ALA A 473 -12.75 14.79 10.86
C ALA A 473 -13.99 14.12 10.21
N ASN A 474 -13.82 12.90 9.65
CA ASN A 474 -14.93 12.11 9.11
C ASN A 474 -15.51 11.07 10.09
N TYR A 475 -15.01 10.98 11.34
CA TYR A 475 -15.55 10.08 12.35
C TYR A 475 -17.06 10.30 12.53
N ARG A 476 -17.86 9.23 12.35
CA ARG A 476 -19.34 9.24 12.36
C ARG A 476 -20.00 10.20 11.36
N LYS A 477 -19.26 10.66 10.35
CA LYS A 477 -19.74 11.58 9.32
C LYS A 477 -19.43 11.11 7.91
N GLN A 478 -18.93 9.88 7.77
CA GLN A 478 -18.56 9.32 6.46
C GLN A 478 -19.72 9.41 5.47
N GLY A 479 -19.41 9.59 4.19
CA GLY A 479 -20.36 9.80 3.12
C GLY A 479 -20.87 11.23 3.04
N ILE A 480 -21.37 11.78 4.13
CA ILE A 480 -21.97 13.11 4.15
C ILE A 480 -20.90 14.21 4.12
N ALA A 481 -19.95 14.14 5.04
CA ALA A 481 -18.91 15.16 5.13
C ALA A 481 -17.84 15.01 4.02
N ASP A 482 -17.55 13.77 3.64
CA ASP A 482 -16.65 13.48 2.51
C ASP A 482 -17.27 13.97 1.18
N TYR A 483 -18.58 13.82 1.00
CA TYR A 483 -19.33 14.37 -0.12
C TYR A 483 -19.26 15.90 -0.16
N ASP A 484 -19.44 16.58 0.99
CA ASP A 484 -19.34 18.03 1.09
C ASP A 484 -17.96 18.54 0.65
N ASP A 485 -16.89 17.86 1.04
CA ASP A 485 -15.51 18.19 0.62
C ASP A 485 -15.32 18.07 -0.89
N VAL A 486 -15.86 16.99 -1.48
CA VAL A 486 -15.78 16.72 -2.91
C VAL A 486 -16.59 17.77 -3.69
N ILE A 487 -17.84 18.01 -3.29
CA ILE A 487 -18.73 18.93 -4.03
C ILE A 487 -18.27 20.38 -3.93
N SER A 488 -17.72 20.78 -2.79
CA SER A 488 -17.14 22.13 -2.62
C SER A 488 -15.95 22.36 -3.54
N GLY A 489 -15.12 21.33 -3.79
CA GLY A 489 -14.03 21.39 -4.76
C GLY A 489 -14.54 21.53 -6.21
N VAL A 490 -15.62 20.82 -6.55
CA VAL A 490 -16.29 20.99 -7.85
C VAL A 490 -16.82 22.42 -8.01
N ASP A 491 -17.50 22.94 -7.00
CA ASP A 491 -18.10 24.27 -7.03
C ASP A 491 -17.03 25.37 -7.12
N GLU A 492 -15.92 25.24 -6.40
CA GLU A 492 -14.74 26.14 -6.52
C GLU A 492 -14.24 26.24 -7.96
N LEU A 493 -14.09 25.10 -8.65
CA LEU A 493 -13.63 25.10 -10.04
C LEU A 493 -14.68 25.63 -11.02
N VAL A 494 -15.97 25.46 -10.74
CA VAL A 494 -17.08 26.06 -11.51
C VAL A 494 -17.10 27.58 -11.33
N GLU A 495 -16.96 28.07 -10.08
CA GLU A 495 -16.93 29.50 -9.76
C GLU A 495 -15.72 30.20 -10.36
N LYS A 496 -14.56 29.54 -10.41
CA LYS A 496 -13.37 30.02 -11.14
C LYS A 496 -13.53 30.04 -12.67
N GLY A 497 -14.66 29.53 -13.18
CA GLY A 497 -14.92 29.47 -14.62
C GLY A 497 -14.15 28.40 -15.38
N MET A 498 -13.46 27.53 -14.70
CA MET A 498 -12.65 26.45 -15.29
C MET A 498 -13.52 25.25 -15.73
N VAL A 499 -14.64 24.98 -15.04
CA VAL A 499 -15.47 23.80 -15.22
C VAL A 499 -16.84 24.14 -15.77
N ASP A 500 -17.33 23.33 -16.70
CA ASP A 500 -18.72 23.30 -17.12
C ASP A 500 -19.53 22.47 -16.11
N LYS A 501 -20.40 23.15 -15.35
CA LYS A 501 -21.18 22.54 -14.27
C LYS A 501 -22.09 21.37 -14.69
N ASP A 502 -22.45 21.30 -15.97
CA ASP A 502 -23.33 20.27 -16.55
C ASP A 502 -22.54 19.08 -17.13
N ARG A 503 -21.20 19.11 -17.04
CA ARG A 503 -20.28 18.08 -17.53
C ARG A 503 -19.30 17.63 -16.47
N VAL A 504 -19.82 17.13 -15.33
CA VAL A 504 -19.03 16.66 -14.21
C VAL A 504 -19.29 15.17 -13.98
N GLY A 505 -18.24 14.37 -13.90
CA GLY A 505 -18.27 12.96 -13.53
C GLY A 505 -17.50 12.69 -12.24
N VAL A 506 -17.79 11.57 -11.58
CA VAL A 506 -17.06 11.13 -10.39
C VAL A 506 -16.79 9.64 -10.42
N MET A 507 -15.61 9.23 -9.99
CA MET A 507 -15.22 7.83 -9.83
C MET A 507 -14.29 7.62 -8.65
N GLY A 508 -14.25 6.39 -8.13
CA GLY A 508 -13.33 6.00 -7.08
C GLY A 508 -13.35 4.50 -6.83
N TRP A 509 -12.34 4.02 -6.09
CA TRP A 509 -12.22 2.61 -5.68
C TRP A 509 -12.17 2.51 -4.16
N SER A 510 -12.71 1.41 -3.58
CA SER A 510 -12.71 1.19 -2.13
C SER A 510 -13.52 2.26 -1.39
N ASN A 511 -12.92 3.00 -0.45
CA ASN A 511 -13.57 4.14 0.17
C ASN A 511 -13.90 5.24 -0.86
N GLY A 512 -13.08 5.43 -1.90
CA GLY A 512 -13.43 6.29 -3.03
C GLY A 512 -14.65 5.78 -3.80
N GLY A 513 -14.78 4.46 -3.95
CA GLY A 513 -15.98 3.82 -4.48
C GLY A 513 -17.21 4.02 -3.57
N TYR A 514 -17.03 4.00 -2.26
CA TYR A 514 -18.07 4.33 -1.30
C TYR A 514 -18.57 5.77 -1.46
N VAL A 515 -17.67 6.75 -1.51
CA VAL A 515 -18.07 8.15 -1.72
C VAL A 515 -18.71 8.34 -3.10
N SER A 516 -18.21 7.64 -4.14
CA SER A 516 -18.84 7.63 -5.48
C SER A 516 -20.24 7.03 -5.47
N ALA A 517 -20.47 5.93 -4.71
CA ALA A 517 -21.80 5.36 -4.50
C ALA A 517 -22.72 6.31 -3.75
N PHE A 518 -22.18 7.03 -2.75
CA PHE A 518 -22.90 8.07 -2.05
C PHE A 518 -23.32 9.22 -2.99
N CYS A 519 -22.42 9.64 -3.87
CA CYS A 519 -22.73 10.61 -4.94
C CYS A 519 -23.85 10.10 -5.87
N SER A 520 -23.91 8.80 -6.15
CA SER A 520 -24.92 8.19 -7.05
C SER A 520 -26.33 8.22 -6.46
N THR A 521 -26.45 8.06 -5.14
CA THR A 521 -27.74 7.91 -4.48
C THR A 521 -28.21 9.19 -3.76
N PHE A 522 -27.27 10.06 -3.34
CA PHE A 522 -27.56 11.26 -2.53
C PHE A 522 -27.60 12.54 -3.35
N SER A 523 -27.09 12.55 -4.59
CA SER A 523 -26.87 13.75 -5.38
C SER A 523 -27.29 13.58 -6.83
N SER A 524 -27.81 14.64 -7.44
CA SER A 524 -28.05 14.75 -8.91
C SER A 524 -26.99 15.64 -9.61
N ARG A 525 -25.88 15.94 -8.92
CA ARG A 525 -24.87 16.90 -9.40
C ARG A 525 -24.01 16.36 -10.53
N PHE A 526 -23.89 15.05 -10.65
CA PHE A 526 -23.00 14.39 -11.60
C PHE A 526 -23.73 13.91 -12.86
N LYS A 527 -23.03 13.92 -13.98
CA LYS A 527 -23.53 13.46 -15.28
C LYS A 527 -23.32 11.96 -15.49
N ALA A 528 -22.28 11.41 -14.88
CA ALA A 528 -21.95 9.99 -14.89
C ALA A 528 -21.13 9.62 -13.66
N ILE A 529 -21.24 8.39 -13.19
CA ILE A 529 -20.56 7.88 -12.00
C ILE A 529 -19.92 6.52 -12.29
N SER A 530 -18.77 6.23 -11.65
CA SER A 530 -18.18 4.90 -11.61
C SER A 530 -17.83 4.51 -10.16
N VAL A 531 -18.33 3.36 -9.74
CA VAL A 531 -18.17 2.79 -8.40
C VAL A 531 -17.30 1.54 -8.50
N GLY A 532 -16.04 1.64 -8.10
CA GLY A 532 -15.10 0.52 -8.08
C GLY A 532 -14.95 -0.07 -6.68
N GLY A 533 -15.24 -1.37 -6.47
CA GLY A 533 -15.09 -2.03 -5.18
C GLY A 533 -15.60 -1.19 -4.02
N GLY A 534 -16.78 -0.56 -4.16
CA GLY A 534 -17.32 0.41 -3.23
C GLY A 534 -18.24 -0.19 -2.17
N ILE A 535 -18.25 0.43 -0.98
CA ILE A 535 -19.20 0.11 0.09
C ILE A 535 -20.52 0.81 -0.23
N THR A 536 -21.63 0.11 -0.13
CA THR A 536 -22.96 0.65 -0.46
C THR A 536 -23.93 0.57 0.71
N ASN A 537 -23.71 -0.41 1.59
CA ASN A 537 -24.48 -0.60 2.81
C ASN A 537 -23.56 -1.04 3.94
N TRP A 538 -23.41 -0.20 4.95
CA TRP A 538 -22.51 -0.48 6.06
C TRP A 538 -22.89 -1.70 6.88
N SER A 539 -24.18 -2.04 7.00
CA SER A 539 -24.61 -3.24 7.70
C SER A 539 -24.26 -4.51 6.91
N THR A 540 -24.51 -4.52 5.59
CA THR A 540 -24.09 -5.60 4.70
C THR A 540 -22.57 -5.76 4.74
N HIS A 541 -21.84 -4.64 4.65
CA HIS A 541 -20.39 -4.65 4.71
C HIS A 541 -19.86 -5.20 6.04
N TYR A 542 -20.39 -4.75 7.18
CA TYR A 542 -19.95 -5.16 8.51
C TYR A 542 -19.98 -6.67 8.74
N VAL A 543 -21.02 -7.35 8.27
CA VAL A 543 -21.20 -8.79 8.51
C VAL A 543 -20.46 -9.69 7.52
N ASN A 544 -19.96 -9.13 6.42
CA ASN A 544 -19.34 -9.91 5.34
C ASN A 544 -17.85 -9.63 5.15
N THR A 545 -17.32 -8.50 5.67
CA THR A 545 -15.91 -8.10 5.49
C THR A 545 -14.96 -8.86 6.40
N ASP A 546 -13.70 -8.95 6.00
CA ASP A 546 -12.58 -9.44 6.81
C ASP A 546 -12.10 -8.42 7.88
N ILE A 547 -12.55 -7.14 7.83
CA ILE A 547 -12.13 -6.05 8.72
C ILE A 547 -13.27 -5.36 9.49
N PRO A 548 -14.16 -6.08 10.21
CA PRO A 548 -15.29 -5.46 10.91
C PRO A 548 -14.86 -4.44 11.97
N TYR A 549 -13.65 -4.58 12.56
CA TYR A 549 -13.09 -3.62 13.52
C TYR A 549 -12.88 -2.23 12.89
N PHE A 550 -12.45 -2.17 11.62
CA PHE A 550 -12.25 -0.92 10.88
C PHE A 550 -13.54 -0.09 10.82
N ILE A 551 -14.67 -0.75 10.57
CA ILE A 551 -15.97 -0.08 10.51
C ILE A 551 -16.31 0.51 11.87
N ARG A 552 -16.09 -0.24 12.96
CA ARG A 552 -16.30 0.27 14.32
C ARG A 552 -15.41 1.47 14.66
N MET A 553 -14.20 1.51 14.13
CA MET A 553 -13.32 2.68 14.30
C MET A 553 -13.97 3.94 13.73
N TYR A 554 -14.52 3.87 12.52
CA TYR A 554 -15.09 5.04 11.83
C TYR A 554 -16.54 5.34 12.23
N LEU A 555 -17.38 4.35 12.46
CA LEU A 555 -18.77 4.53 12.84
C LEU A 555 -19.01 4.57 14.36
N GLY A 556 -17.99 4.19 15.15
CA GLY A 556 -17.97 4.34 16.62
C GLY A 556 -18.74 3.27 17.38
N ASN A 557 -19.41 2.32 16.72
CA ASN A 557 -20.16 1.25 17.37
C ASN A 557 -20.43 0.08 16.41
N THR A 558 -21.13 -0.96 16.91
CA THR A 558 -21.67 -2.05 16.08
C THR A 558 -23.02 -1.68 15.49
N PRO A 559 -23.49 -2.30 14.39
CA PRO A 559 -24.81 -2.04 13.83
C PRO A 559 -25.96 -2.44 14.77
N TRP A 560 -25.70 -3.31 15.75
CA TRP A 560 -26.68 -3.75 16.73
C TRP A 560 -26.94 -2.71 17.82
N ASN A 561 -25.90 -1.95 18.20
CA ASN A 561 -25.96 -0.97 19.27
C ASN A 561 -26.25 0.46 18.76
N ASP A 562 -25.94 0.75 17.52
CA ASP A 562 -26.15 2.06 16.90
C ASP A 562 -26.54 1.91 15.41
N PRO A 563 -27.73 1.35 15.13
CA PRO A 563 -28.17 1.14 13.74
C PRO A 563 -28.39 2.45 12.97
N GLU A 564 -28.62 3.55 13.66
CA GLU A 564 -28.87 4.85 13.04
C GLU A 564 -27.67 5.36 12.26
N ILE A 565 -26.44 5.28 12.82
CA ILE A 565 -25.25 5.73 12.11
C ILE A 565 -24.98 4.87 10.87
N TYR A 566 -25.22 3.56 10.95
CA TYR A 566 -25.07 2.65 9.82
C TYR A 566 -26.04 2.96 8.69
N THR A 567 -27.30 3.26 9.04
CA THR A 567 -28.31 3.66 8.06
C THR A 567 -27.97 5.03 7.44
N LYS A 568 -27.74 6.05 8.27
CA LYS A 568 -27.50 7.42 7.81
C LYS A 568 -26.30 7.55 6.88
N THR A 569 -25.25 6.75 7.08
CA THR A 569 -24.01 6.80 6.30
C THR A 569 -23.97 5.80 5.14
N SER A 570 -25.02 5.00 4.94
CA SER A 570 -25.11 4.05 3.83
C SER A 570 -25.69 4.68 2.56
N PRO A 571 -25.02 4.59 1.40
CA PRO A 571 -25.56 5.01 0.10
C PRO A 571 -26.97 4.46 -0.18
N MET A 572 -27.22 3.19 0.11
CA MET A 572 -28.50 2.53 -0.13
C MET A 572 -29.69 3.17 0.61
N THR A 573 -29.45 3.93 1.66
CA THR A 573 -30.50 4.68 2.36
C THR A 573 -31.16 5.74 1.46
N TYR A 574 -30.43 6.22 0.48
CA TYR A 574 -30.84 7.32 -0.42
C TYR A 574 -31.18 6.84 -1.83
N ILE A 575 -31.33 5.54 -2.03
CA ILE A 575 -31.47 4.93 -3.37
C ILE A 575 -32.65 5.48 -4.19
N GLU A 576 -33.75 5.87 -3.53
CA GLU A 576 -34.92 6.47 -4.19
C GLU A 576 -34.61 7.80 -4.90
N SER A 577 -33.50 8.46 -4.56
CA SER A 577 -33.07 9.71 -5.19
C SER A 577 -32.10 9.49 -6.36
N ALA A 578 -31.69 8.25 -6.60
CA ALA A 578 -30.71 7.93 -7.65
C ALA A 578 -31.28 8.20 -9.05
N CYS A 579 -30.53 8.93 -9.87
CA CYS A 579 -30.93 9.25 -11.25
C CYS A 579 -29.73 9.33 -12.23
N THR A 580 -28.51 9.18 -11.74
CA THR A 580 -27.30 9.35 -12.55
C THR A 580 -26.79 8.02 -13.10
N PRO A 581 -26.51 7.90 -14.42
CA PRO A 581 -25.91 6.70 -14.99
C PRO A 581 -24.67 6.23 -14.21
N THR A 582 -24.67 4.95 -13.80
CA THR A 582 -23.67 4.43 -12.87
C THR A 582 -23.04 3.12 -13.38
N LEU A 583 -21.70 3.13 -13.56
CA LEU A 583 -20.88 1.95 -13.80
C LEU A 583 -20.44 1.36 -12.46
N ILE A 584 -20.60 0.06 -12.28
CA ILE A 584 -20.13 -0.66 -11.07
C ILE A 584 -19.07 -1.69 -11.52
N GLN A 585 -17.89 -1.65 -10.90
CA GLN A 585 -16.78 -2.57 -11.19
C GLN A 585 -16.34 -3.26 -9.90
N HIS A 586 -16.31 -4.61 -9.86
CA HIS A 586 -16.03 -5.34 -8.62
C HIS A 586 -15.32 -6.67 -8.84
N GLY A 587 -14.44 -7.07 -7.91
CA GLY A 587 -13.79 -8.38 -7.89
C GLY A 587 -14.71 -9.47 -7.34
N GLU A 588 -14.77 -10.62 -8.03
CA GLU A 588 -15.59 -11.77 -7.60
C GLU A 588 -15.22 -12.29 -6.20
N LYS A 589 -13.93 -12.28 -5.87
CA LYS A 589 -13.37 -12.84 -4.62
C LYS A 589 -12.93 -11.78 -3.62
N ASP A 590 -13.52 -10.60 -3.69
CA ASP A 590 -13.19 -9.52 -2.78
C ASP A 590 -13.73 -9.82 -1.37
N ALA A 591 -12.81 -10.09 -0.42
CA ALA A 591 -13.12 -10.29 0.98
C ALA A 591 -13.08 -8.98 1.79
N ARG A 592 -12.40 -7.94 1.27
CA ARG A 592 -12.27 -6.64 1.90
C ARG A 592 -13.56 -5.84 1.78
N ILE A 593 -14.07 -5.71 0.55
CA ILE A 593 -15.38 -5.16 0.24
C ILE A 593 -16.16 -6.24 -0.49
N PRO A 594 -16.91 -7.07 0.24
CA PRO A 594 -17.59 -8.21 -0.35
C PRO A 594 -18.54 -7.81 -1.48
N ILE A 595 -18.58 -8.62 -2.52
CA ILE A 595 -19.34 -8.38 -3.77
C ILE A 595 -20.83 -8.13 -3.53
N THR A 596 -21.37 -8.51 -2.38
CA THR A 596 -22.74 -8.21 -1.95
C THR A 596 -23.05 -6.70 -1.99
N ASN A 597 -22.05 -5.84 -1.71
CA ASN A 597 -22.21 -4.40 -1.85
C ASN A 597 -22.49 -3.97 -3.31
N ALA A 598 -21.82 -4.59 -4.27
CA ALA A 598 -22.07 -4.32 -5.70
C ALA A 598 -23.47 -4.76 -6.12
N TYR A 599 -23.93 -5.90 -5.63
CA TYR A 599 -25.29 -6.40 -5.92
C TYR A 599 -26.36 -5.52 -5.28
N ASP A 600 -26.15 -5.05 -4.04
CA ASP A 600 -27.08 -4.12 -3.37
C ASP A 600 -27.30 -2.87 -4.24
N LEU A 601 -26.20 -2.22 -4.65
CA LEU A 601 -26.30 -0.99 -5.45
C LEU A 601 -26.88 -1.25 -6.84
N TYR A 602 -26.44 -2.30 -7.51
CA TYR A 602 -26.93 -2.66 -8.85
C TYR A 602 -28.43 -2.89 -8.85
N GLN A 603 -28.95 -3.69 -7.90
CA GLN A 603 -30.38 -3.97 -7.82
C GLN A 603 -31.17 -2.70 -7.50
N GLY A 604 -30.69 -1.89 -6.54
CA GLY A 604 -31.35 -0.64 -6.20
C GLY A 604 -31.44 0.34 -7.37
N LEU A 605 -30.35 0.50 -8.13
CA LEU A 605 -30.34 1.37 -9.32
C LEU A 605 -31.26 0.84 -10.43
N MET A 606 -31.30 -0.49 -10.64
CA MET A 606 -32.23 -1.12 -11.59
C MET A 606 -33.70 -0.90 -11.20
N ASP A 607 -34.03 -0.99 -9.91
CA ASP A 607 -35.38 -0.73 -9.40
C ASP A 607 -35.80 0.73 -9.58
N MET A 608 -34.81 1.66 -9.61
CA MET A 608 -35.03 3.10 -9.89
C MET A 608 -34.94 3.43 -11.40
N GLU A 609 -34.85 2.43 -12.27
CA GLU A 609 -34.72 2.58 -13.75
C GLU A 609 -33.52 3.46 -14.16
N VAL A 610 -32.45 3.45 -13.36
CA VAL A 610 -31.19 4.15 -13.67
C VAL A 610 -30.37 3.32 -14.64
N ASP A 611 -29.82 3.96 -15.68
CA ASP A 611 -28.92 3.31 -16.62
C ASP A 611 -27.64 2.83 -15.90
N THR A 612 -27.44 1.51 -15.82
CA THR A 612 -26.46 0.89 -14.93
C THR A 612 -25.82 -0.34 -15.58
N GLU A 613 -24.49 -0.42 -15.52
CA GLU A 613 -23.73 -1.63 -15.87
C GLU A 613 -22.98 -2.13 -14.61
N LEU A 614 -23.09 -3.44 -14.34
CA LEU A 614 -22.30 -4.12 -13.30
C LEU A 614 -21.31 -5.07 -13.97
N ILE A 615 -20.01 -4.84 -13.74
CA ILE A 615 -18.93 -5.67 -14.27
C ILE A 615 -18.24 -6.40 -13.13
N ILE A 616 -18.27 -7.74 -13.18
CA ILE A 616 -17.64 -8.61 -12.20
C ILE A 616 -16.38 -9.23 -12.81
N PHE A 617 -15.22 -8.91 -12.26
CA PHE A 617 -13.95 -9.46 -12.67
C PHE A 617 -13.73 -10.84 -12.02
N LYS A 618 -13.83 -11.89 -12.84
CA LYS A 618 -13.73 -13.28 -12.40
C LYS A 618 -12.36 -13.59 -11.77
N GLY A 619 -12.37 -14.21 -10.59
CA GLY A 619 -11.17 -14.58 -9.84
C GLY A 619 -10.41 -13.40 -9.21
N MET A 620 -10.78 -12.17 -9.51
CA MET A 620 -10.17 -10.98 -8.90
C MET A 620 -10.58 -10.85 -7.43
N ALA A 621 -9.61 -10.64 -6.56
CA ALA A 621 -9.81 -10.25 -5.18
C ALA A 621 -10.07 -8.72 -5.08
N TYR A 622 -9.56 -8.08 -4.04
CA TYR A 622 -9.75 -6.65 -3.79
C TYR A 622 -9.14 -5.73 -4.86
N SER A 623 -8.03 -6.12 -5.46
CA SER A 623 -7.34 -5.33 -6.49
C SER A 623 -7.00 -6.19 -7.71
N PRO A 624 -7.00 -5.59 -8.91
CA PRO A 624 -6.56 -6.29 -10.11
C PRO A 624 -5.07 -6.64 -10.00
N ASN A 625 -4.74 -7.87 -10.32
CA ASN A 625 -3.37 -8.41 -10.28
C ASN A 625 -2.81 -8.77 -11.65
N GLN A 626 -3.55 -8.47 -12.72
CA GLN A 626 -3.17 -8.73 -14.09
C GLN A 626 -3.19 -7.43 -14.91
N PRO A 627 -2.19 -7.19 -15.79
CA PRO A 627 -2.16 -6.03 -16.69
C PRO A 627 -3.44 -5.87 -17.51
N GLY A 628 -3.96 -6.95 -18.07
CA GLY A 628 -5.19 -6.95 -18.88
C GLY A 628 -6.43 -6.53 -18.10
N MET A 629 -6.54 -6.91 -16.81
CA MET A 629 -7.65 -6.46 -15.96
C MET A 629 -7.59 -4.95 -15.72
N ASN A 630 -6.40 -4.41 -15.45
CA ASN A 630 -6.20 -2.97 -15.30
C ASN A 630 -6.60 -2.21 -16.57
N VAL A 631 -6.16 -2.70 -17.74
CA VAL A 631 -6.54 -2.13 -19.04
C VAL A 631 -8.05 -2.15 -19.22
N ALA A 632 -8.71 -3.25 -18.90
CA ALA A 632 -10.17 -3.37 -19.03
C ALA A 632 -10.89 -2.35 -18.14
N ILE A 633 -10.50 -2.25 -16.86
CA ILE A 633 -11.04 -1.26 -15.90
C ILE A 633 -10.88 0.16 -16.43
N MET A 634 -9.67 0.52 -16.88
CA MET A 634 -9.38 1.86 -17.39
C MET A 634 -10.17 2.18 -18.68
N LYS A 635 -10.23 1.25 -19.63
CA LYS A 635 -10.98 1.45 -20.89
C LYS A 635 -12.47 1.56 -20.66
N GLN A 636 -13.04 0.75 -19.78
CA GLN A 636 -14.46 0.83 -19.42
C GLN A 636 -14.79 2.18 -18.78
N ASN A 637 -13.98 2.66 -17.83
CA ASN A 637 -14.12 4.01 -17.27
C ASN A 637 -14.01 5.09 -18.36
N LEU A 638 -13.01 5.01 -19.22
CA LEU A 638 -12.81 5.99 -20.28
C LEU A 638 -14.02 6.06 -21.25
N MET A 639 -14.55 4.91 -21.65
CA MET A 639 -15.71 4.86 -22.54
C MET A 639 -16.99 5.34 -21.85
N TRP A 640 -17.22 4.94 -20.58
CA TRP A 640 -18.39 5.35 -19.79
C TRP A 640 -18.49 6.88 -19.70
N PHE A 641 -17.45 7.54 -19.22
CA PHE A 641 -17.45 8.99 -19.07
C PHE A 641 -17.44 9.73 -20.41
N SER A 642 -16.76 9.19 -21.44
CA SER A 642 -16.79 9.77 -22.78
C SER A 642 -18.19 9.73 -23.39
N HIS A 643 -18.94 8.65 -23.16
CA HIS A 643 -20.32 8.54 -23.63
C HIS A 643 -21.24 9.57 -22.96
N TYR A 644 -21.34 9.55 -21.65
CA TYR A 644 -22.33 10.37 -20.92
C TYR A 644 -21.96 11.86 -20.85
N ILE A 645 -20.67 12.20 -20.92
CA ILE A 645 -20.20 13.59 -20.79
C ILE A 645 -19.86 14.22 -22.11
N LEU A 646 -19.30 13.47 -23.07
CA LEU A 646 -18.89 14.00 -24.37
C LEU A 646 -19.84 13.58 -25.52
N GLY A 647 -20.77 12.65 -25.29
CA GLY A 647 -21.70 12.13 -26.31
C GLY A 647 -21.06 11.16 -27.29
N GLU A 648 -19.94 10.51 -26.93
CA GLU A 648 -19.27 9.52 -27.76
C GLU A 648 -20.03 8.18 -27.80
N SER A 649 -19.74 7.34 -28.78
CA SER A 649 -20.35 6.01 -28.91
C SER A 649 -19.90 5.04 -27.80
N MET A 650 -20.82 4.18 -27.37
CA MET A 650 -20.55 3.02 -26.49
C MET A 650 -20.27 1.74 -27.27
N GLU A 651 -20.11 1.82 -28.57
CA GLU A 651 -19.83 0.64 -29.42
C GLU A 651 -18.54 -0.06 -28.93
N GLY A 652 -18.62 -1.37 -28.72
CA GLY A 652 -17.51 -2.17 -28.21
C GLY A 652 -17.37 -2.20 -26.68
N PHE A 653 -18.16 -1.45 -25.92
CA PHE A 653 -18.07 -1.45 -24.44
C PHE A 653 -18.20 -2.86 -23.83
N ARG A 654 -19.12 -3.67 -24.32
CA ARG A 654 -19.36 -5.03 -23.82
C ARG A 654 -18.35 -6.08 -24.32
N THR A 655 -17.42 -5.70 -25.18
CA THR A 655 -16.34 -6.56 -25.68
C THR A 655 -14.97 -6.27 -25.03
N LEU A 656 -14.94 -5.32 -24.11
CA LEU A 656 -13.76 -4.99 -23.29
C LEU A 656 -13.62 -5.95 -22.08
#